data_9bbe01733520e9e168ace207738a8d16
#
_entry.id   9bbe01733520e9e168ace207738a8d16
#
_cell.length_a   1.000
_cell.length_b   1.000
_cell.length_c   1.000
_cell.angle_alpha   90.00
_cell.angle_beta   90.00
_cell.angle_gamma   90.00
#
_symmetry.space_group_name_H-M   'P 1'
#
loop_
_entity.id
_entity.type
_entity.pdbx_description
1 polymer ?
#
loop_
_entity_poly.entity_id
_entity_poly.type
_entity_poly.pdbx_seq_one_letter_code
_entity_poly.pdbx_strand_id
1 'polypeptide(L)'
;MQFRLVASAMNVRAEAMEPPVPQQAPAETCMTAQTRLSRWGRGLARGALIATALAACSPKAATTETTEDAVLDATNDVEVGVDAPADATAADVFDVSGVHPRLMFTKEHKAIIVARQNKPPFDAMWQRLRDQAAATPVAPTPGTWDSGLWSQYAFAAQANAILAWALDDAAAGAKAKQLLLALQDNLEDNDDLDLDIHIPGVLLPYANAWDLLQATPWITADEAKQAQKQLASVTRKFVAKNLDDSFMRMVSFIFTQNNHPLRAASSIGYIALAFPDDPDATRWLDWATDQMDYLLGPKGHYVQSDGGVVEGPFYFSFGFGAVVPFLLALDRNSPADAVHHHTCITRNDVDPWDDNGCVEGEAFTLKNPLRDPTFLSTLDWSIALRRPSGVRAVLNDTHVAVTNGAALLTSLGGANYLLWDWATNAVLPYDTQKFQDLTAWYLGLVADVTPAPPPWRNRFFPAAGHATFRSGWGTDDLWLMLVADHGPARKSLHNHADGASFALSAYGEDLLIDTGYYKPDSMQNPLTTDSPSHNVILVDGVGAPKRGLLNTWGDTDAFLENTHDGEMVAWAEGRIAYEKAEIRRGIAFARKRYFVVADRIQSEVATPRTFQWRAHLWAGFDVGGTYTLAGNRLTIDRQHGGLLIAATTTAGDPTFVEPPFKPLKPPHVHDTDGSGNHAVADATISAVAPGFLVVLAPFKEGATEDDGPLTVTAVTAGAASGAWTIDGATAGTKWRDVAWLRDANAGSTLTLADGHTLETDAAFVLVAESGAYALIAGGTHLTLDGKSLIANNAAPVAVFGP
;
A
#
# COMPACT_ATOMS: atom_id res chain seq x y z
N MET A 1 1.56 13.10 15.03
CA MET A 1 2.26 12.12 15.88
C MET A 1 3.73 11.99 15.50
N GLN A 2 4.11 11.73 14.24
CA GLN A 2 5.52 11.67 13.82
C GLN A 2 6.30 12.98 14.09
N PHE A 3 5.72 14.14 13.81
CA PHE A 3 6.39 15.43 14.06
C PHE A 3 6.57 15.75 15.56
N ARG A 4 5.68 15.33 16.45
CA ARG A 4 5.87 15.46 17.90
C ARG A 4 6.92 14.50 18.44
N LEU A 5 7.02 13.29 17.90
CA LEU A 5 8.06 12.33 18.29
C LEU A 5 9.46 12.83 17.97
N VAL A 6 9.67 13.50 16.84
CA VAL A 6 10.96 14.14 16.51
C VAL A 6 11.28 15.28 17.49
N ALA A 7 10.30 16.10 17.87
CA ALA A 7 10.50 17.17 18.85
C ALA A 7 10.71 16.63 20.29
N SER A 8 10.03 15.55 20.67
CA SER A 8 10.20 14.91 21.98
C SER A 8 11.53 14.17 22.13
N ALA A 9 12.02 13.53 21.08
CA ALA A 9 13.32 12.88 21.09
C ALA A 9 14.50 13.85 21.26
N MET A 10 14.34 15.12 20.86
CA MET A 10 15.35 16.17 21.06
C MET A 10 15.39 16.73 22.47
N ASN A 11 14.33 16.59 23.29
CA ASN A 11 14.26 17.15 24.63
C ASN A 11 14.67 16.20 25.77
N VAL A 12 14.87 14.90 25.50
CA VAL A 12 15.15 13.90 26.56
C VAL A 12 16.66 13.62 26.76
N ARG A 13 17.58 14.28 26.05
CA ARG A 13 19.03 14.05 26.22
C ARG A 13 19.82 15.23 26.77
N ALA A 14 19.38 15.84 27.86
CA ALA A 14 20.12 16.89 28.56
C ALA A 14 20.65 16.49 29.94
N GLU A 15 20.67 15.21 30.31
CA GLU A 15 21.31 14.80 31.59
C GLU A 15 22.19 13.59 31.45
N ALA A 16 23.47 13.82 31.80
CA ALA A 16 24.52 12.89 32.20
C ALA A 16 25.20 12.01 31.13
N MET A 17 26.42 12.35 30.76
CA MET A 17 27.64 11.58 31.07
C MET A 17 28.91 12.27 30.53
N GLU A 18 29.95 12.25 31.32
CA GLU A 18 31.28 12.84 31.05
C GLU A 18 32.13 12.06 30.02
N PRO A 19 33.17 12.68 29.43
CA PRO A 19 33.80 12.24 28.20
C PRO A 19 35.06 11.38 28.37
N PRO A 20 35.59 10.77 27.32
CA PRO A 20 36.99 10.84 27.02
C PRO A 20 37.35 11.28 25.56
N VAL A 21 38.28 12.13 25.55
CA VAL A 21 39.37 12.62 24.67
C VAL A 21 39.46 12.16 23.18
N PRO A 22 39.91 13.02 22.25
CA PRO A 22 39.55 13.08 20.85
C PRO A 22 40.56 12.50 19.88
N GLN A 23 40.11 12.18 18.67
CA GLN A 23 40.93 12.18 17.45
C GLN A 23 40.20 12.83 16.25
N GLN A 24 40.94 13.53 15.45
CA GLN A 24 40.71 14.61 14.53
C GLN A 24 39.91 14.30 13.27
N ALA A 25 39.11 15.17 12.93
CA ALA A 25 38.39 15.87 11.85
C ALA A 25 38.81 15.58 10.38
N PRO A 26 38.02 16.03 9.31
CA PRO A 26 37.17 17.21 9.26
C PRO A 26 35.86 17.07 8.45
N ALA A 27 34.78 17.69 8.88
CA ALA A 27 33.71 18.20 8.03
C ALA A 27 32.79 19.17 8.82
N GLU A 28 33.32 20.35 9.09
CA GLU A 28 32.51 21.50 9.49
C GLU A 28 32.06 22.25 8.24
N THR A 29 30.76 22.31 8.00
CA THR A 29 30.11 23.49 7.37
C THR A 29 28.59 23.52 7.47
N CYS A 30 27.92 22.51 8.00
CA CYS A 30 26.46 22.49 8.02
C CYS A 30 25.78 22.58 9.42
N MET A 31 26.53 22.57 10.53
CA MET A 31 25.96 22.52 11.88
C MET A 31 25.76 23.88 12.60
N THR A 32 26.10 25.01 11.99
CA THR A 32 25.97 26.33 12.63
C THR A 32 24.60 27.01 12.44
N ALA A 33 23.71 26.48 11.60
CA ALA A 33 22.39 27.05 11.37
C ALA A 33 21.33 26.63 12.40
N GLN A 34 21.45 25.44 12.98
CA GLN A 34 20.44 24.90 13.89
C GLN A 34 20.48 25.42 15.32
N THR A 35 21.62 25.91 15.80
CA THR A 35 21.76 26.35 17.19
C THR A 35 21.33 27.81 17.45
N ARG A 36 20.95 28.55 16.40
CA ARG A 36 20.48 29.95 16.53
C ARG A 36 18.97 30.14 16.53
N LEU A 37 18.18 29.09 16.30
CA LEU A 37 16.73 29.19 16.20
C LEU A 37 15.97 29.12 17.53
N SER A 38 16.64 28.87 18.65
CA SER A 38 15.97 28.71 19.95
C SER A 38 15.77 30.02 20.74
N ARG A 39 16.07 31.18 20.20
CA ARG A 39 16.04 32.46 20.96
C ARG A 39 15.42 33.65 20.24
N TRP A 40 14.49 33.52 19.33
CA TRP A 40 13.78 34.72 18.85
C TRP A 40 12.28 34.50 18.80
N GLY A 41 11.62 35.33 19.57
CA GLY A 41 10.19 35.30 19.82
C GLY A 41 9.34 35.71 18.62
N ARG A 42 8.15 35.24 18.66
CA ARG A 42 6.89 35.56 17.98
C ARG A 42 6.92 36.76 17.02
N GLY A 43 6.66 36.54 15.72
CA GLY A 43 6.20 37.52 14.77
C GLY A 43 6.85 37.47 13.39
N LEU A 44 6.09 37.18 12.38
CA LEU A 44 6.19 37.60 10.97
C LEU A 44 7.40 37.23 10.06
N ALA A 45 8.41 36.51 10.50
CA ALA A 45 9.61 36.25 9.67
C ALA A 45 9.79 34.79 9.24
N ARG A 46 8.83 33.89 9.48
CA ARG A 46 9.03 32.44 9.28
C ARG A 46 8.79 31.94 7.85
N GLY A 47 7.87 32.55 7.12
CA GLY A 47 7.57 32.15 5.74
C GLY A 47 8.70 32.40 4.74
N ALA A 48 9.40 33.51 4.89
CA ALA A 48 10.46 33.89 3.96
C ALA A 48 11.76 33.08 4.08
N LEU A 49 12.03 32.47 5.25
CA LEU A 49 13.26 31.68 5.46
C LEU A 49 13.18 30.26 4.91
N ILE A 50 11.98 29.68 4.86
CA ILE A 50 11.76 28.34 4.30
C ILE A 50 11.81 28.41 2.77
N ALA A 51 11.21 29.45 2.17
CA ALA A 51 11.29 29.68 0.73
C ALA A 51 12.72 29.92 0.23
N THR A 52 13.56 30.56 1.03
CA THR A 52 14.96 30.82 0.68
C THR A 52 15.85 29.58 0.81
N ALA A 53 15.53 28.66 1.69
CA ALA A 53 16.23 27.38 1.83
C ALA A 53 15.89 26.41 0.69
N LEU A 54 14.66 26.45 0.18
CA LEU A 54 14.20 25.64 -0.96
C LEU A 54 14.82 26.13 -2.29
N ALA A 55 15.05 27.43 -2.45
CA ALA A 55 15.64 27.99 -3.67
C ALA A 55 17.16 27.75 -3.81
N ALA A 56 17.86 27.39 -2.74
CA ALA A 56 19.31 27.22 -2.72
C ALA A 56 19.80 25.80 -3.10
N CYS A 57 18.91 24.83 -3.25
CA CYS A 57 19.28 23.41 -3.47
C CYS A 57 18.80 22.82 -4.82
N SER A 58 18.39 23.62 -5.79
CA SER A 58 18.03 23.11 -7.12
C SER A 58 19.19 23.19 -8.10
N PRO A 59 19.67 22.09 -8.66
CA PRO A 59 20.58 22.13 -9.78
C PRO A 59 19.82 22.55 -11.05
N LYS A 60 20.40 23.47 -11.82
CA LYS A 60 19.90 23.91 -13.12
C LYS A 60 19.80 22.71 -14.06
N ALA A 61 18.58 22.39 -14.49
CA ALA A 61 18.33 21.46 -15.56
C ALA A 61 18.80 22.06 -16.89
N ALA A 62 19.59 21.30 -17.63
CA ALA A 62 19.92 21.59 -19.02
C ALA A 62 18.78 21.03 -19.88
N THR A 63 18.17 21.90 -20.66
CA THR A 63 17.17 21.56 -21.67
C THR A 63 17.79 20.75 -22.79
N THR A 64 17.29 19.59 -23.06
CA THR A 64 17.37 18.90 -24.34
C THR A 64 15.99 18.49 -24.76
N GLU A 65 15.54 19.10 -25.85
CA GLU A 65 14.36 18.70 -26.60
C GLU A 65 14.54 17.27 -27.11
N THR A 66 13.55 16.43 -26.89
CA THR A 66 13.37 15.21 -27.69
C THR A 66 11.90 15.02 -28.06
N THR A 67 11.76 14.75 -29.29
CA THR A 67 10.61 14.56 -30.15
C THR A 67 9.68 13.44 -29.74
N GLU A 68 8.41 13.75 -29.96
CA GLU A 68 7.17 13.01 -30.19
C GLU A 68 7.13 11.48 -30.25
N ASP A 69 6.22 10.95 -29.44
CA ASP A 69 5.15 9.96 -29.63
C ASP A 69 5.28 8.81 -30.64
N ALA A 70 5.19 7.63 -30.07
CA ALA A 70 4.48 6.51 -30.70
C ALA A 70 3.60 5.82 -29.64
N VAL A 71 2.34 6.23 -29.58
CA VAL A 71 1.26 5.51 -28.88
C VAL A 71 1.06 4.18 -29.59
N LEU A 72 1.34 3.08 -28.92
CA LEU A 72 0.85 1.76 -29.31
C LEU A 72 -0.37 1.42 -28.48
N ASP A 73 -1.51 1.57 -29.12
CA ASP A 73 -2.82 1.11 -28.75
C ASP A 73 -2.83 -0.43 -28.68
N ALA A 74 -2.99 -0.97 -27.49
CA ALA A 74 -3.30 -2.38 -27.26
C ALA A 74 -4.48 -2.46 -26.30
N THR A 75 -5.65 -2.09 -26.83
CA THR A 75 -6.93 -2.35 -26.18
C THR A 75 -7.22 -3.84 -26.31
N ASN A 76 -7.05 -4.57 -25.21
CA ASN A 76 -7.79 -5.80 -24.99
C ASN A 76 -9.00 -5.44 -24.13
N ASP A 77 -10.07 -5.08 -24.83
CA ASP A 77 -11.39 -4.91 -24.22
C ASP A 77 -11.90 -6.27 -23.73
N VAL A 78 -11.79 -6.50 -22.46
CA VAL A 78 -12.67 -7.43 -21.74
C VAL A 78 -13.84 -6.59 -21.26
N GLU A 79 -14.90 -6.56 -22.04
CA GLU A 79 -16.21 -6.07 -21.58
C GLU A 79 -16.66 -6.91 -20.37
N VAL A 80 -16.46 -6.39 -19.20
CA VAL A 80 -17.22 -6.80 -18.02
C VAL A 80 -18.57 -6.12 -18.15
N GLY A 81 -19.54 -6.85 -18.68
CA GLY A 81 -20.93 -6.41 -18.72
C GLY A 81 -21.45 -6.23 -17.30
N VAL A 82 -21.44 -5.00 -16.81
CA VAL A 82 -22.20 -4.58 -15.64
C VAL A 82 -23.56 -4.13 -16.18
N ASP A 83 -24.54 -5.05 -16.15
CA ASP A 83 -25.94 -4.65 -16.32
C ASP A 83 -26.30 -3.72 -15.17
N ALA A 84 -26.28 -2.42 -15.43
CA ALA A 84 -26.87 -1.44 -14.55
C ALA A 84 -28.39 -1.57 -14.64
N PRO A 85 -29.12 -1.59 -13.53
CA PRO A 85 -30.57 -1.49 -13.57
C PRO A 85 -30.96 -0.13 -14.16
N ALA A 86 -31.64 -0.18 -15.28
CA ALA A 86 -32.23 0.99 -15.92
C ALA A 86 -33.38 1.55 -15.06
N ASP A 87 -33.52 2.89 -15.15
CA ASP A 87 -34.59 3.73 -14.64
C ASP A 87 -34.49 4.18 -13.17
N ALA A 88 -33.75 5.26 -12.98
CA ALA A 88 -34.17 6.31 -12.05
C ALA A 88 -34.61 7.52 -12.89
N THR A 89 -35.91 7.73 -12.91
CA THR A 89 -36.54 8.91 -13.52
C THR A 89 -36.12 10.20 -12.82
N ALA A 90 -36.07 11.28 -13.58
CA ALA A 90 -35.56 12.58 -13.23
C ALA A 90 -36.06 13.16 -11.89
N ALA A 91 -35.08 13.75 -11.19
CA ALA A 91 -35.14 14.95 -10.35
C ALA A 91 -36.41 15.18 -9.50
N ASP A 92 -36.48 14.55 -8.37
CA ASP A 92 -37.07 15.18 -7.19
C ASP A 92 -35.96 15.92 -6.45
N VAL A 93 -36.13 17.19 -6.21
CA VAL A 93 -35.27 18.04 -5.39
C VAL A 93 -35.16 17.35 -4.02
N PHE A 94 -33.97 16.85 -3.67
CA PHE A 94 -33.72 16.17 -2.40
C PHE A 94 -33.82 17.19 -1.25
N ASP A 95 -35.02 17.46 -0.79
CA ASP A 95 -35.21 18.06 0.54
C ASP A 95 -35.05 16.96 1.58
N VAL A 96 -33.83 16.76 2.07
CA VAL A 96 -33.48 15.81 3.13
C VAL A 96 -33.70 16.39 4.52
N SER A 97 -34.21 17.64 4.64
CA SER A 97 -34.50 18.27 5.93
C SER A 97 -35.59 17.48 6.65
N GLY A 98 -35.25 17.00 7.86
CA GLY A 98 -36.18 16.23 8.70
C GLY A 98 -36.28 14.73 8.39
N VAL A 99 -35.53 14.18 7.45
CA VAL A 99 -35.45 12.73 7.23
C VAL A 99 -34.30 12.13 8.04
N HIS A 100 -34.59 11.20 8.96
CA HIS A 100 -33.60 10.49 9.77
C HIS A 100 -33.95 9.02 9.91
N PRO A 101 -32.97 8.10 9.97
CA PRO A 101 -31.54 8.36 9.69
C PRO A 101 -31.29 8.48 8.18
N ARG A 102 -30.21 9.19 7.81
CA ARG A 102 -29.85 9.44 6.42
C ARG A 102 -28.33 9.43 6.13
N LEU A 103 -27.50 9.49 7.17
CA LEU A 103 -26.05 9.47 7.01
C LEU A 103 -25.51 8.04 6.82
N MET A 104 -25.40 7.31 7.89
CA MET A 104 -24.88 5.95 7.89
C MET A 104 -25.89 4.95 7.31
N PHE A 105 -27.15 5.04 7.74
CA PHE A 105 -28.26 4.19 7.35
C PHE A 105 -29.46 5.01 6.89
N THR A 106 -30.39 4.34 6.24
CA THR A 106 -31.75 4.83 6.02
C THR A 106 -32.73 3.93 6.77
N LYS A 107 -34.01 4.30 6.86
CA LYS A 107 -35.04 3.53 7.56
C LYS A 107 -35.18 2.09 7.03
N GLU A 108 -34.89 1.87 5.75
CA GLU A 108 -34.96 0.56 5.09
C GLU A 108 -33.92 -0.42 5.64
N HIS A 109 -32.76 0.08 6.09
CA HIS A 109 -31.70 -0.76 6.65
C HIS A 109 -32.07 -1.37 8.01
N LYS A 110 -33.05 -0.82 8.76
CA LYS A 110 -33.44 -1.34 10.09
C LYS A 110 -33.79 -2.83 10.02
N ALA A 111 -34.64 -3.22 9.08
CA ALA A 111 -35.07 -4.61 8.93
C ALA A 111 -33.89 -5.54 8.55
N ILE A 112 -33.00 -5.06 7.67
CA ILE A 112 -31.81 -5.81 7.25
C ILE A 112 -30.88 -6.06 8.44
N ILE A 113 -30.58 -5.02 9.20
CA ILE A 113 -29.68 -5.08 10.36
C ILE A 113 -30.24 -6.06 11.42
N VAL A 114 -31.53 -5.94 11.74
CA VAL A 114 -32.19 -6.82 12.71
C VAL A 114 -32.17 -8.29 12.26
N ALA A 115 -32.43 -8.56 10.98
CA ALA A 115 -32.40 -9.91 10.42
C ALA A 115 -31.03 -10.59 10.47
N ARG A 116 -29.95 -9.81 10.61
CA ARG A 116 -28.56 -10.28 10.61
C ARG A 116 -28.00 -10.64 11.99
N GLN A 117 -28.74 -10.43 13.08
CA GLN A 117 -28.26 -10.63 14.46
C GLN A 117 -27.65 -12.00 14.75
N ASN A 118 -28.20 -13.07 14.12
CA ASN A 118 -27.77 -14.46 14.33
C ASN A 118 -27.34 -15.13 13.02
N LYS A 119 -27.01 -14.35 12.00
CA LYS A 119 -26.59 -14.84 10.68
C LYS A 119 -25.08 -14.66 10.51
N PRO A 120 -24.28 -15.73 10.42
CA PRO A 120 -22.87 -15.59 10.08
C PRO A 120 -22.69 -14.92 8.71
N PRO A 121 -21.70 -14.08 8.58
CA PRO A 121 -20.68 -13.63 9.54
C PRO A 121 -21.12 -12.39 10.35
N PHE A 122 -22.34 -11.91 10.19
CA PHE A 122 -22.86 -10.70 10.83
C PHE A 122 -23.08 -10.84 12.34
N ASP A 123 -23.26 -12.05 12.83
CA ASP A 123 -23.37 -12.35 14.27
C ASP A 123 -22.11 -11.90 15.03
N ALA A 124 -20.92 -12.12 14.49
CA ALA A 124 -19.66 -11.62 15.06
C ALA A 124 -19.60 -10.08 15.06
N MET A 125 -20.10 -9.43 14.02
CA MET A 125 -20.20 -7.96 13.97
C MET A 125 -21.18 -7.42 15.00
N TRP A 126 -22.34 -8.10 15.17
CA TRP A 126 -23.30 -7.76 16.21
C TRP A 126 -22.69 -7.90 17.60
N GLN A 127 -21.88 -8.94 17.84
CA GLN A 127 -21.19 -9.08 19.12
C GLN A 127 -20.25 -7.92 19.36
N ARG A 128 -19.42 -7.55 18.37
CA ARG A 128 -18.55 -6.38 18.46
C ARG A 128 -19.31 -5.08 18.72
N LEU A 129 -20.44 -4.87 18.03
CA LEU A 129 -21.30 -3.71 18.27
C LEU A 129 -21.79 -3.68 19.73
N ARG A 130 -22.22 -4.82 20.30
CA ARG A 130 -22.63 -4.93 21.69
C ARG A 130 -21.48 -4.69 22.66
N ASP A 131 -20.28 -5.15 22.35
CA ASP A 131 -19.09 -4.92 23.16
C ASP A 131 -18.72 -3.44 23.19
N GLN A 132 -18.77 -2.75 22.03
CA GLN A 132 -18.59 -1.31 21.94
C GLN A 132 -19.68 -0.55 22.73
N ALA A 133 -20.93 -0.97 22.60
CA ALA A 133 -22.05 -0.38 23.34
C ALA A 133 -21.92 -0.58 24.84
N ALA A 134 -21.43 -1.74 25.29
CA ALA A 134 -21.19 -2.05 26.70
C ALA A 134 -19.99 -1.29 27.29
N ALA A 135 -19.04 -0.87 26.45
CA ALA A 135 -17.83 -0.18 26.89
C ALA A 135 -18.14 1.02 27.77
N THR A 136 -17.26 1.25 28.77
CA THR A 136 -17.31 2.41 29.64
C THR A 136 -16.03 3.22 29.38
N PRO A 137 -16.03 4.12 28.39
CA PRO A 137 -14.87 4.92 28.06
C PRO A 137 -14.43 5.77 29.24
N VAL A 138 -13.12 5.96 29.38
CA VAL A 138 -12.55 6.89 30.36
C VAL A 138 -12.92 8.31 29.97
N ALA A 139 -13.47 9.08 30.88
CA ALA A 139 -13.85 10.46 30.62
C ALA A 139 -12.62 11.29 30.22
N PRO A 140 -12.65 12.01 29.10
CA PRO A 140 -11.58 12.92 28.73
C PRO A 140 -11.44 14.03 29.80
N THR A 141 -10.21 14.47 30.02
CA THR A 141 -9.96 15.58 30.93
C THR A 141 -10.54 16.86 30.34
N PRO A 142 -11.37 17.61 31.10
CA PRO A 142 -11.88 18.91 30.65
C PRO A 142 -10.76 19.86 30.21
N GLY A 143 -10.94 20.52 29.08
CA GLY A 143 -9.95 21.46 28.53
C GLY A 143 -8.78 20.81 27.78
N THR A 144 -8.77 19.49 27.62
CA THR A 144 -7.77 18.80 26.80
C THR A 144 -8.43 18.06 25.65
N TRP A 145 -7.79 18.06 24.46
CA TRP A 145 -8.20 17.24 23.36
C TRP A 145 -7.36 15.96 23.31
N ASP A 146 -8.03 14.83 23.33
CA ASP A 146 -7.44 13.53 23.09
C ASP A 146 -8.37 12.77 22.13
N SER A 147 -7.99 12.74 20.85
CA SER A 147 -8.78 12.09 19.82
C SER A 147 -8.98 10.59 20.09
N GLY A 148 -8.04 9.94 20.78
CA GLY A 148 -8.16 8.54 21.18
C GLY A 148 -9.26 8.31 22.22
N LEU A 149 -9.37 9.17 23.23
CA LEU A 149 -10.44 9.10 24.23
C LEU A 149 -11.78 9.53 23.62
N TRP A 150 -11.81 10.64 22.89
CA TRP A 150 -13.05 11.09 22.24
C TRP A 150 -13.58 10.11 21.19
N SER A 151 -12.74 9.40 20.45
CA SER A 151 -13.19 8.36 19.52
C SER A 151 -13.82 7.16 20.25
N GLN A 152 -13.30 6.76 21.43
CA GLN A 152 -13.95 5.73 22.24
C GLN A 152 -15.37 6.13 22.67
N TYR A 153 -15.55 7.41 23.07
CA TYR A 153 -16.89 7.96 23.37
C TYR A 153 -17.79 7.96 22.13
N ALA A 154 -17.26 8.38 20.99
CA ALA A 154 -18.00 8.48 19.73
C ALA A 154 -18.45 7.11 19.23
N PHE A 155 -17.57 6.11 19.24
CA PHE A 155 -17.94 4.74 18.86
C PHE A 155 -18.93 4.09 19.83
N ALA A 156 -18.78 4.33 21.12
CA ALA A 156 -19.74 3.88 22.12
C ALA A 156 -21.11 4.57 21.93
N ALA A 157 -21.12 5.87 21.62
CA ALA A 157 -22.35 6.62 21.31
C ALA A 157 -23.03 6.05 20.06
N GLN A 158 -22.28 5.84 18.98
CA GLN A 158 -22.78 5.24 17.73
C GLN A 158 -23.35 3.84 17.96
N ALA A 159 -22.61 2.98 18.65
CA ALA A 159 -23.04 1.61 18.90
C ALA A 159 -24.35 1.57 19.71
N ASN A 160 -24.47 2.38 20.77
CA ASN A 160 -25.69 2.50 21.54
C ASN A 160 -26.84 3.12 20.72
N ALA A 161 -26.58 4.10 19.85
CA ALA A 161 -27.58 4.68 18.96
C ALA A 161 -28.13 3.65 17.95
N ILE A 162 -27.26 2.78 17.42
CA ILE A 162 -27.69 1.67 16.55
C ILE A 162 -28.58 0.69 17.30
N LEU A 163 -28.22 0.29 18.53
CA LEU A 163 -29.06 -0.59 19.35
C LEU A 163 -30.41 0.06 19.67
N ALA A 164 -30.40 1.34 20.07
CA ALA A 164 -31.61 2.11 20.34
C ALA A 164 -32.54 2.17 19.13
N TRP A 165 -31.97 2.48 17.95
CA TRP A 165 -32.76 2.61 16.72
C TRP A 165 -33.18 1.24 16.15
N ALA A 166 -32.28 0.26 16.09
CA ALA A 166 -32.56 -1.02 15.46
C ALA A 166 -33.47 -1.90 16.33
N LEU A 167 -33.28 -1.90 17.64
CA LEU A 167 -33.94 -2.80 18.59
C LEU A 167 -34.98 -2.10 19.49
N ASP A 168 -35.20 -0.80 19.32
CA ASP A 168 -36.04 0.04 20.18
C ASP A 168 -35.61 -0.02 21.68
N ASP A 169 -34.27 -0.13 21.92
CA ASP A 169 -33.66 -0.25 23.23
C ASP A 169 -33.56 1.11 23.94
N ALA A 170 -34.40 1.32 24.96
CA ALA A 170 -34.46 2.56 25.73
C ALA A 170 -33.18 2.82 26.56
N ALA A 171 -32.57 1.74 27.09
CA ALA A 171 -31.34 1.89 27.89
C ALA A 171 -30.16 2.30 27.00
N ALA A 172 -30.04 1.69 25.84
CA ALA A 172 -29.06 2.09 24.83
C ALA A 172 -29.32 3.52 24.35
N GLY A 173 -30.58 3.92 24.10
CA GLY A 173 -30.94 5.29 23.74
C GLY A 173 -30.51 6.33 24.77
N ALA A 174 -30.77 6.08 26.04
CA ALA A 174 -30.34 6.95 27.13
C ALA A 174 -28.81 7.06 27.22
N LYS A 175 -28.10 5.94 27.08
CA LYS A 175 -26.60 5.92 27.07
C LYS A 175 -26.03 6.60 25.85
N ALA A 176 -26.58 6.37 24.67
CA ALA A 176 -26.14 7.05 23.42
C ALA A 176 -26.26 8.57 23.55
N LYS A 177 -27.40 9.05 24.04
CA LYS A 177 -27.62 10.47 24.30
C LYS A 177 -26.61 11.03 25.30
N GLN A 178 -26.40 10.35 26.42
CA GLN A 178 -25.42 10.78 27.43
C GLN A 178 -24.02 10.93 26.85
N LEU A 179 -23.57 9.96 26.06
CA LEU A 179 -22.24 9.99 25.43
C LEU A 179 -22.16 11.07 24.35
N LEU A 180 -23.21 11.24 23.55
CA LEU A 180 -23.29 12.27 22.51
C LEU A 180 -23.18 13.67 23.09
N LEU A 181 -23.93 13.95 24.17
CA LEU A 181 -23.93 15.27 24.83
C LEU A 181 -22.68 15.54 25.69
N ALA A 182 -21.86 14.51 25.93
CA ALA A 182 -20.60 14.66 26.66
C ALA A 182 -19.49 15.34 25.84
N LEU A 183 -19.62 15.42 24.50
CA LEU A 183 -18.66 16.12 23.65
C LEU A 183 -18.56 17.59 24.09
N GLN A 184 -17.37 17.98 24.54
CA GLN A 184 -17.14 19.31 25.10
C GLN A 184 -16.46 20.22 24.08
N ASP A 185 -16.86 21.48 24.13
CA ASP A 185 -16.36 22.56 23.28
C ASP A 185 -15.29 23.40 24.02
N ASN A 186 -14.22 22.75 24.48
CA ASN A 186 -13.16 23.38 25.27
C ASN A 186 -11.85 23.53 24.47
N LEU A 187 -11.94 23.75 23.15
CA LEU A 187 -10.76 23.66 22.28
C LEU A 187 -10.15 25.02 21.93
N GLU A 188 -10.62 26.12 22.55
CA GLU A 188 -10.24 27.47 22.12
C GLU A 188 -8.74 27.75 22.16
N ASP A 189 -8.03 27.14 23.10
CA ASP A 189 -6.58 27.32 23.27
C ASP A 189 -5.77 26.02 23.07
N ASN A 190 -6.35 25.01 22.42
CA ASN A 190 -5.74 23.68 22.35
C ASN A 190 -5.02 23.45 21.03
N ASP A 191 -3.69 23.37 21.08
CA ASP A 191 -2.83 23.04 19.93
C ASP A 191 -2.93 21.57 19.51
N ASP A 192 -3.65 20.71 20.26
CA ASP A 192 -3.76 19.28 19.98
C ASP A 192 -4.64 18.95 18.78
N LEU A 193 -5.38 19.92 18.23
CA LEU A 193 -6.06 19.79 16.93
C LEU A 193 -5.13 19.97 15.73
N ASP A 194 -3.90 20.40 15.95
CA ASP A 194 -2.92 20.53 14.89
C ASP A 194 -2.58 19.15 14.34
N LEU A 195 -2.73 18.98 13.02
CA LEU A 195 -2.46 17.71 12.36
C LEU A 195 -3.25 16.51 12.91
N ASP A 196 -4.42 16.73 13.51
CA ASP A 196 -5.23 15.63 14.04
C ASP A 196 -5.87 14.80 12.94
N ILE A 197 -5.09 13.86 12.42
CA ILE A 197 -5.53 12.91 11.38
C ILE A 197 -6.50 11.85 11.95
N HIS A 198 -6.74 11.83 13.25
CA HIS A 198 -7.69 10.91 13.90
C HIS A 198 -9.08 11.51 14.08
N ILE A 199 -9.28 12.77 13.74
CA ILE A 199 -10.56 13.47 13.85
C ILE A 199 -11.75 12.74 13.21
N PRO A 200 -11.61 11.97 12.10
CA PRO A 200 -12.71 11.17 11.56
C PRO A 200 -13.28 10.15 12.53
N GLY A 201 -12.44 9.58 13.40
CA GLY A 201 -12.87 8.64 14.44
C GLY A 201 -13.71 9.30 15.55
N VAL A 202 -13.76 10.61 15.59
CA VAL A 202 -14.62 11.38 16.48
C VAL A 202 -15.85 11.89 15.76
N LEU A 203 -15.67 12.64 14.68
CA LEU A 203 -16.79 13.35 14.02
C LEU A 203 -17.79 12.40 13.36
N LEU A 204 -17.33 11.39 12.60
CA LEU A 204 -18.24 10.50 11.89
C LEU A 204 -19.13 9.66 12.83
N PRO A 205 -18.59 8.96 13.85
CA PRO A 205 -19.43 8.19 14.77
C PRO A 205 -20.38 9.06 15.60
N TYR A 206 -19.96 10.26 15.99
CA TYR A 206 -20.86 11.18 16.68
C TYR A 206 -22.00 11.71 15.79
N ALA A 207 -21.70 12.05 14.54
CA ALA A 207 -22.72 12.45 13.56
C ALA A 207 -23.70 11.30 13.29
N ASN A 208 -23.20 10.07 13.19
CA ASN A 208 -24.06 8.88 13.06
C ASN A 208 -24.95 8.65 14.29
N ALA A 209 -24.39 8.82 15.49
CA ALA A 209 -25.17 8.72 16.74
C ALA A 209 -26.27 9.78 16.79
N TRP A 210 -25.96 11.03 16.43
CA TRP A 210 -26.93 12.12 16.34
C TRP A 210 -28.05 11.82 15.35
N ASP A 211 -27.68 11.39 14.13
CA ASP A 211 -28.65 11.10 13.04
C ASP A 211 -29.58 9.93 13.41
N LEU A 212 -29.03 8.84 13.94
CA LEU A 212 -29.79 7.67 14.38
C LEU A 212 -30.74 7.97 15.54
N LEU A 213 -30.30 8.76 16.52
CA LEU A 213 -31.12 9.12 17.68
C LEU A 213 -32.32 9.98 17.28
N GLN A 214 -32.19 10.84 16.27
CA GLN A 214 -33.32 11.63 15.76
C GLN A 214 -34.46 10.77 15.15
N ALA A 215 -34.14 9.57 14.71
CA ALA A 215 -35.13 8.58 14.29
C ALA A 215 -35.77 7.81 15.45
N THR A 216 -35.52 8.23 16.71
CA THR A 216 -35.99 7.57 17.94
C THR A 216 -36.67 8.56 18.88
N PRO A 217 -37.44 8.13 19.89
CA PRO A 217 -37.99 9.02 20.90
C PRO A 217 -36.99 9.39 22.03
N TRP A 218 -35.72 8.99 21.92
CA TRP A 218 -34.78 9.08 23.04
C TRP A 218 -33.98 10.40 23.13
N ILE A 219 -34.06 11.26 22.10
CA ILE A 219 -33.48 12.59 22.11
C ILE A 219 -34.56 13.64 21.85
N THR A 220 -34.52 14.74 22.57
CA THR A 220 -35.41 15.89 22.33
C THR A 220 -34.79 16.81 21.23
N ALA A 221 -35.63 17.67 20.63
CA ALA A 221 -35.18 18.64 19.64
C ALA A 221 -34.08 19.59 20.20
N ASP A 222 -34.20 20.00 21.46
CA ASP A 222 -33.20 20.87 22.10
C ASP A 222 -31.87 20.16 22.35
N GLU A 223 -31.92 18.90 22.80
CA GLU A 223 -30.72 18.06 22.99
C GLU A 223 -30.04 17.75 21.63
N ALA A 224 -30.82 17.47 20.59
CA ALA A 224 -30.28 17.29 19.24
C ALA A 224 -29.59 18.55 18.71
N LYS A 225 -30.18 19.73 18.97
CA LYS A 225 -29.62 21.04 18.63
C LYS A 225 -28.35 21.37 19.42
N GLN A 226 -28.31 20.96 20.69
CA GLN A 226 -27.10 21.09 21.49
C GLN A 226 -25.97 20.23 20.91
N ALA A 227 -26.22 18.97 20.59
CA ALA A 227 -25.22 18.08 19.99
C ALA A 227 -24.73 18.61 18.65
N GLN A 228 -25.64 19.09 17.78
CA GLN A 228 -25.30 19.73 16.51
C GLN A 228 -24.35 20.91 16.71
N LYS A 229 -24.66 21.80 17.67
CA LYS A 229 -23.84 22.97 17.97
C LYS A 229 -22.43 22.56 18.43
N GLN A 230 -22.33 21.54 19.26
CA GLN A 230 -21.03 21.03 19.75
C GLN A 230 -20.20 20.44 18.61
N LEU A 231 -20.78 19.58 17.75
CA LEU A 231 -20.09 19.00 16.61
C LEU A 231 -19.65 20.07 15.60
N ALA A 232 -20.52 21.01 15.27
CA ALA A 232 -20.19 22.11 14.37
C ALA A 232 -19.07 22.99 14.94
N SER A 233 -19.06 23.23 16.27
CA SER A 233 -18.01 24.00 16.93
C SER A 233 -16.65 23.30 16.86
N VAL A 234 -16.59 21.99 17.15
CA VAL A 234 -15.35 21.20 17.00
C VAL A 234 -14.86 21.28 15.57
N THR A 235 -15.75 21.12 14.58
CA THR A 235 -15.41 21.21 13.16
C THR A 235 -14.85 22.56 12.80
N ARG A 236 -15.47 23.69 13.24
CA ARG A 236 -14.94 25.04 13.01
C ARG A 236 -13.55 25.23 13.56
N LYS A 237 -13.29 24.76 14.79
CA LYS A 237 -11.97 24.85 15.42
C LYS A 237 -10.92 24.06 14.64
N PHE A 238 -11.28 22.85 14.19
CA PHE A 238 -10.42 22.05 13.35
C PHE A 238 -10.12 22.74 12.00
N VAL A 239 -11.14 23.30 11.36
CA VAL A 239 -11.00 24.08 10.12
C VAL A 239 -10.12 25.31 10.33
N ALA A 240 -10.41 26.12 11.33
CA ALA A 240 -9.64 27.32 11.65
C ALA A 240 -8.15 27.01 11.86
N LYS A 241 -7.85 25.90 12.55
CA LYS A 241 -6.48 25.51 12.88
C LYS A 241 -5.73 24.88 11.70
N ASN A 242 -6.38 24.08 10.88
CA ASN A 242 -5.71 23.28 9.84
C ASN A 242 -5.89 23.83 8.42
N LEU A 243 -6.96 24.55 8.14
CA LEU A 243 -7.24 25.09 6.80
C LEU A 243 -7.08 26.59 6.71
N ASP A 244 -7.55 27.33 7.74
CA ASP A 244 -7.50 28.80 7.72
C ASP A 244 -6.12 29.31 8.16
N ASP A 245 -5.42 28.59 9.07
CA ASP A 245 -4.02 28.88 9.40
C ASP A 245 -3.09 28.47 8.27
N SER A 246 -2.44 29.43 7.63
CA SER A 246 -1.59 29.19 6.46
C SER A 246 -0.37 28.33 6.77
N PHE A 247 0.17 28.41 7.99
CA PHE A 247 1.32 27.59 8.38
C PHE A 247 0.90 26.15 8.61
N MET A 248 -0.18 25.91 9.35
CA MET A 248 -0.69 24.56 9.59
C MET A 248 -1.20 23.92 8.31
N ARG A 249 -1.85 24.67 7.43
CA ARG A 249 -2.22 24.21 6.09
C ARG A 249 -1.01 23.72 5.30
N MET A 250 0.06 24.50 5.25
CA MET A 250 1.30 24.10 4.59
C MET A 250 1.87 22.81 5.21
N VAL A 251 1.93 22.70 6.54
CA VAL A 251 2.48 21.52 7.21
C VAL A 251 1.60 20.29 7.03
N SER A 252 0.26 20.44 7.11
CA SER A 252 -0.68 19.33 6.99
C SER A 252 -0.81 18.80 5.56
N PHE A 253 -0.68 19.67 4.57
CA PHE A 253 -1.01 19.39 3.17
C PHE A 253 0.14 19.69 2.21
N ILE A 254 1.38 19.76 2.72
CA ILE A 254 2.58 19.99 1.91
C ILE A 254 2.79 18.92 0.84
N PHE A 255 2.23 17.73 1.07
CA PHE A 255 2.20 16.62 0.13
C PHE A 255 0.74 16.24 -0.08
N THR A 256 0.22 16.57 -1.23
CA THR A 256 -1.18 16.25 -1.56
C THR A 256 -1.41 14.74 -1.71
N GLN A 257 -0.37 13.98 -2.09
CA GLN A 257 -0.44 12.52 -2.20
C GLN A 257 -0.32 11.82 -0.84
N ASN A 258 -1.20 12.17 0.09
CA ASN A 258 -1.24 11.49 1.39
C ASN A 258 -2.66 11.45 1.97
N ASN A 259 -2.83 10.63 2.99
CA ASN A 259 -4.11 10.38 3.63
C ASN A 259 -4.63 11.57 4.49
N HIS A 260 -3.79 12.52 4.88
CA HIS A 260 -4.19 13.63 5.77
C HIS A 260 -5.30 14.50 5.17
N PRO A 261 -5.14 15.08 3.96
CA PRO A 261 -6.21 15.87 3.36
C PRO A 261 -7.47 15.03 3.08
N LEU A 262 -7.33 13.77 2.68
CA LEU A 262 -8.48 12.89 2.45
C LEU A 262 -9.29 12.68 3.73
N ARG A 263 -8.63 12.41 4.84
CA ARG A 263 -9.28 12.18 6.13
C ARG A 263 -9.91 13.45 6.69
N ALA A 264 -9.22 14.58 6.61
CA ALA A 264 -9.74 15.88 7.02
C ALA A 264 -10.97 16.26 6.19
N ALA A 265 -10.86 16.19 4.86
CA ALA A 265 -11.94 16.53 3.95
C ALA A 265 -13.18 15.66 4.16
N SER A 266 -12.99 14.34 4.27
CA SER A 266 -14.08 13.42 4.54
C SER A 266 -14.82 13.77 5.83
N SER A 267 -14.11 14.14 6.88
CA SER A 267 -14.71 14.49 8.18
C SER A 267 -15.53 15.75 8.11
N ILE A 268 -14.96 16.79 7.51
CA ILE A 268 -15.57 18.10 7.39
C ILE A 268 -16.80 18.02 6.47
N GLY A 269 -16.67 17.36 5.32
CA GLY A 269 -17.78 17.12 4.39
C GLY A 269 -18.90 16.28 5.01
N TYR A 270 -18.56 15.30 5.85
CA TYR A 270 -19.54 14.49 6.56
C TYR A 270 -20.39 15.32 7.51
N ILE A 271 -19.77 16.25 8.24
CA ILE A 271 -20.48 17.19 9.12
C ILE A 271 -21.31 18.19 8.33
N ALA A 272 -20.83 18.66 7.17
CA ALA A 272 -21.61 19.50 6.28
C ALA A 272 -22.90 18.80 5.79
N LEU A 273 -22.79 17.52 5.43
CA LEU A 273 -23.96 16.71 5.09
C LEU A 273 -24.88 16.47 6.30
N ALA A 274 -24.33 16.31 7.49
CA ALA A 274 -25.14 16.17 8.71
C ALA A 274 -25.94 17.44 9.02
N PHE A 275 -25.35 18.61 8.83
CA PHE A 275 -25.91 19.90 9.22
C PHE A 275 -25.97 20.90 8.05
N PRO A 276 -26.81 20.64 7.03
CA PRO A 276 -26.86 21.49 5.81
C PRO A 276 -27.30 22.93 6.07
N ASP A 277 -28.01 23.17 7.18
CA ASP A 277 -28.44 24.52 7.59
C ASP A 277 -27.38 25.29 8.39
N ASP A 278 -26.20 24.70 8.64
CA ASP A 278 -25.10 25.40 9.28
C ASP A 278 -24.52 26.46 8.33
N PRO A 279 -24.22 27.68 8.80
CA PRO A 279 -23.72 28.75 7.93
C PRO A 279 -22.41 28.41 7.20
N ASP A 280 -21.62 27.47 7.71
CA ASP A 280 -20.38 27.05 7.08
C ASP A 280 -20.51 25.78 6.22
N ALA A 281 -21.69 25.15 6.21
CA ALA A 281 -21.89 23.85 5.57
C ALA A 281 -21.52 23.84 4.08
N THR A 282 -21.92 24.87 3.32
CA THR A 282 -21.59 24.99 1.89
C THR A 282 -20.06 25.03 1.69
N ARG A 283 -19.36 25.90 2.44
CA ARG A 283 -17.90 26.00 2.35
C ARG A 283 -17.18 24.68 2.70
N TRP A 284 -17.68 24.00 3.72
CA TRP A 284 -17.14 22.71 4.15
C TRP A 284 -17.35 21.62 3.11
N LEU A 285 -18.53 21.60 2.51
CA LEU A 285 -18.86 20.62 1.48
C LEU A 285 -18.09 20.90 0.18
N ASP A 286 -18.00 22.15 -0.22
CA ASP A 286 -17.23 22.56 -1.41
C ASP A 286 -15.75 22.14 -1.25
N TRP A 287 -15.13 22.45 -0.12
CA TRP A 287 -13.76 22.01 0.12
C TRP A 287 -13.62 20.49 0.15
N ALA A 288 -14.52 19.78 0.80
CA ALA A 288 -14.46 18.31 0.90
C ALA A 288 -14.61 17.64 -0.48
N THR A 289 -15.55 18.10 -1.28
CA THR A 289 -15.77 17.56 -2.63
C THR A 289 -14.63 17.93 -3.57
N ASP A 290 -14.08 19.14 -3.46
CA ASP A 290 -12.90 19.59 -4.19
C ASP A 290 -11.68 18.71 -3.92
N GLN A 291 -11.44 18.34 -2.64
CA GLN A 291 -10.36 17.42 -2.30
C GLN A 291 -10.57 15.99 -2.83
N MET A 292 -11.83 15.51 -2.85
CA MET A 292 -12.13 14.20 -3.45
C MET A 292 -11.92 14.22 -4.97
N ASP A 293 -12.38 15.26 -5.66
CA ASP A 293 -12.20 15.43 -7.10
C ASP A 293 -10.70 15.46 -7.46
N TYR A 294 -9.94 16.23 -6.70
CA TYR A 294 -8.51 16.40 -6.95
C TYR A 294 -7.72 15.14 -6.60
N LEU A 295 -7.74 14.68 -5.33
CA LEU A 295 -6.85 13.62 -4.85
C LEU A 295 -7.19 12.24 -5.41
N LEU A 296 -8.48 11.94 -5.57
CA LEU A 296 -8.93 10.66 -6.12
C LEU A 296 -9.06 10.70 -7.65
N GLY A 297 -8.97 11.89 -8.23
CA GLY A 297 -8.95 12.11 -9.66
C GLY A 297 -7.55 11.95 -10.27
N PRO A 298 -7.46 12.01 -11.60
CA PRO A 298 -6.21 11.76 -12.33
C PRO A 298 -5.11 12.79 -12.09
N LYS A 299 -5.45 13.99 -11.59
CA LYS A 299 -4.48 15.07 -11.32
C LYS A 299 -3.78 14.97 -9.98
N GLY A 300 -4.45 14.43 -8.96
CA GLY A 300 -3.92 14.38 -7.59
C GLY A 300 -2.93 13.24 -7.35
N HIS A 301 -2.85 12.29 -8.25
CA HIS A 301 -1.92 11.17 -8.21
C HIS A 301 -1.96 10.31 -6.93
N TYR A 302 -2.96 10.46 -6.06
CA TYR A 302 -3.12 9.58 -4.91
C TYR A 302 -3.52 8.16 -5.34
N VAL A 303 -4.41 8.07 -6.35
CA VAL A 303 -4.77 6.84 -7.03
C VAL A 303 -4.18 6.88 -8.44
N GLN A 304 -3.43 5.87 -8.80
CA GLN A 304 -2.86 5.72 -10.13
C GLN A 304 -3.91 5.23 -11.12
N SER A 305 -3.68 5.41 -12.42
CA SER A 305 -4.65 5.08 -13.48
C SER A 305 -5.06 3.60 -13.52
N ASP A 306 -4.27 2.72 -12.93
CA ASP A 306 -4.52 1.28 -12.79
C ASP A 306 -5.05 0.88 -11.38
N GLY A 307 -5.33 1.85 -10.54
CA GLY A 307 -5.89 1.66 -9.21
C GLY A 307 -4.85 1.53 -8.08
N GLY A 308 -3.57 1.54 -8.37
CA GLY A 308 -2.56 1.54 -7.31
C GLY A 308 -2.63 2.79 -6.44
N VAL A 309 -2.35 2.66 -5.16
CA VAL A 309 -2.38 3.75 -4.19
C VAL A 309 -0.98 4.04 -3.66
N VAL A 310 -0.57 5.31 -3.75
CA VAL A 310 0.82 5.73 -3.53
C VAL A 310 1.35 5.47 -2.12
N GLU A 311 0.50 5.44 -1.11
CA GLU A 311 0.92 5.26 0.29
C GLU A 311 0.98 3.80 0.74
N GLY A 312 0.66 2.85 -0.13
CA GLY A 312 0.60 1.44 0.23
C GLY A 312 -0.71 1.03 0.95
N PRO A 313 -0.88 -0.27 1.22
CA PRO A 313 -2.17 -0.81 1.65
C PRO A 313 -2.60 -0.41 3.06
N PHE A 314 -1.67 -0.09 3.96
CA PHE A 314 -2.03 0.38 5.30
C PHE A 314 -2.71 1.76 5.25
N TYR A 315 -2.06 2.74 4.63
CA TYR A 315 -2.61 4.10 4.54
C TYR A 315 -3.80 4.21 3.61
N PHE A 316 -3.87 3.36 2.57
CA PHE A 316 -5.09 3.16 1.81
C PHE A 316 -6.26 2.78 2.72
N SER A 317 -6.11 1.74 3.53
CA SER A 317 -7.15 1.33 4.50
C SER A 317 -7.46 2.42 5.51
N PHE A 318 -6.44 3.12 5.99
CA PHE A 318 -6.57 4.22 6.95
C PHE A 318 -7.33 5.42 6.35
N GLY A 319 -7.04 5.81 5.11
CA GLY A 319 -7.77 6.86 4.39
C GLY A 319 -9.20 6.46 4.06
N PHE A 320 -9.40 5.26 3.53
CA PHE A 320 -10.70 4.75 3.12
C PHE A 320 -11.69 4.60 4.27
N GLY A 321 -11.21 4.39 5.49
CA GLY A 321 -12.05 4.39 6.69
C GLY A 321 -12.83 5.68 6.92
N ALA A 322 -12.42 6.79 6.30
CA ALA A 322 -13.14 8.06 6.32
C ALA A 322 -13.78 8.38 4.97
N VAL A 323 -13.06 8.16 3.87
CA VAL A 323 -13.49 8.49 2.49
C VAL A 323 -14.76 7.73 2.11
N VAL A 324 -14.80 6.41 2.29
CA VAL A 324 -15.96 5.60 1.88
C VAL A 324 -17.24 6.00 2.64
N PRO A 325 -17.25 6.15 3.97
CA PRO A 325 -18.39 6.71 4.69
C PRO A 325 -18.86 8.05 4.16
N PHE A 326 -17.94 8.98 3.88
CA PHE A 326 -18.30 10.30 3.35
C PHE A 326 -18.95 10.17 1.97
N LEU A 327 -18.35 9.43 1.05
CA LEU A 327 -18.88 9.27 -0.31
C LEU A 327 -20.23 8.55 -0.34
N LEU A 328 -20.46 7.58 0.55
CA LEU A 328 -21.75 6.91 0.71
C LEU A 328 -22.82 7.87 1.26
N ALA A 329 -22.46 8.72 2.21
CA ALA A 329 -23.37 9.74 2.72
C ALA A 329 -23.65 10.83 1.66
N LEU A 330 -22.63 11.22 0.89
CA LEU A 330 -22.78 12.19 -0.20
C LEU A 330 -23.74 11.66 -1.28
N ASP A 331 -23.59 10.42 -1.69
CA ASP A 331 -24.45 9.77 -2.70
C ASP A 331 -25.94 9.76 -2.30
N ARG A 332 -26.24 9.79 -1.00
CA ARG A 332 -27.61 9.77 -0.46
C ARG A 332 -28.18 11.16 -0.21
N ASN A 333 -27.33 12.13 0.08
CA ASN A 333 -27.75 13.43 0.60
C ASN A 333 -27.48 14.59 -0.37
N SER A 334 -26.88 14.30 -1.52
CA SER A 334 -26.58 15.31 -2.54
C SER A 334 -27.02 14.80 -3.91
N PRO A 335 -27.67 15.63 -4.76
CA PRO A 335 -27.93 15.29 -6.14
C PRO A 335 -26.65 14.94 -6.90
N ALA A 336 -26.75 14.01 -7.85
CA ALA A 336 -25.60 13.61 -8.65
C ALA A 336 -25.02 14.72 -9.53
N ASP A 337 -25.83 15.76 -9.80
CA ASP A 337 -25.48 16.96 -10.56
C ASP A 337 -25.32 18.20 -9.68
N ALA A 338 -25.13 18.00 -8.37
CA ALA A 338 -24.88 19.11 -7.44
C ALA A 338 -23.65 19.91 -7.89
N VAL A 339 -23.79 21.21 -7.90
CA VAL A 339 -22.72 22.15 -8.25
C VAL A 339 -21.96 22.51 -6.97
N HIS A 340 -20.66 22.32 -7.01
CA HIS A 340 -19.71 22.70 -5.99
C HIS A 340 -18.74 23.76 -6.54
N HIS A 341 -17.95 24.37 -5.69
CA HIS A 341 -16.99 25.39 -6.10
C HIS A 341 -15.58 25.00 -5.64
N HIS A 342 -14.62 25.14 -6.54
CA HIS A 342 -13.23 24.92 -6.19
C HIS A 342 -12.77 25.86 -5.09
N THR A 343 -12.11 25.30 -4.10
CA THR A 343 -11.44 26.01 -3.04
C THR A 343 -9.96 25.67 -3.12
N CYS A 344 -9.15 26.48 -3.75
CA CYS A 344 -7.76 26.20 -4.04
C CYS A 344 -6.86 26.17 -2.77
N ILE A 345 -7.44 25.95 -1.60
CA ILE A 345 -6.78 26.02 -0.30
C ILE A 345 -5.60 25.08 -0.16
N THR A 346 -5.75 23.84 -0.67
CA THR A 346 -4.73 22.79 -0.59
C THR A 346 -4.08 22.46 -1.91
N ARG A 347 -4.47 23.17 -2.97
CA ARG A 347 -3.88 23.13 -4.28
C ARG A 347 -3.09 24.40 -4.48
N ASN A 348 -1.94 24.48 -3.97
CA ASN A 348 -1.12 25.66 -4.11
C ASN A 348 0.28 25.26 -4.58
N ASP A 349 1.07 26.27 -4.79
CA ASP A 349 2.46 26.25 -5.21
C ASP A 349 3.38 25.36 -4.34
N VAL A 350 2.81 24.64 -3.37
CA VAL A 350 3.56 23.76 -2.46
C VAL A 350 3.66 22.34 -3.03
N ASP A 351 2.76 21.94 -3.91
CA ASP A 351 2.89 20.67 -4.62
C ASP A 351 3.75 20.85 -5.88
N PRO A 352 5.00 20.38 -5.88
CA PRO A 352 5.90 20.55 -7.03
C PRO A 352 5.51 19.71 -8.25
N TRP A 353 4.48 18.87 -8.15
CA TRP A 353 3.99 18.00 -9.23
C TRP A 353 2.62 18.44 -9.77
N ASP A 354 1.98 19.39 -9.13
CA ASP A 354 0.74 19.97 -9.60
C ASP A 354 1.07 21.23 -10.43
N ASP A 355 0.69 21.25 -11.71
CA ASP A 355 0.67 22.44 -12.55
C ASP A 355 -0.46 23.40 -12.17
N ASN A 356 -1.24 22.99 -11.23
CA ASN A 356 -2.15 23.70 -10.40
C ASN A 356 -3.39 24.30 -11.06
N GLY A 357 -3.65 24.33 -12.22
CA GLY A 357 -4.85 24.83 -12.92
C GLY A 357 -6.14 25.11 -12.12
N CYS A 358 -6.04 25.21 -10.77
CA CYS A 358 -7.18 25.48 -9.88
C CYS A 358 -7.56 26.95 -9.93
N VAL A 359 -8.84 27.23 -10.18
CA VAL A 359 -9.40 28.59 -10.17
C VAL A 359 -10.37 28.69 -9.00
N GLU A 360 -10.02 29.52 -8.01
CA GLU A 360 -10.85 29.75 -6.82
C GLU A 360 -12.26 30.16 -7.19
N GLY A 361 -13.26 29.44 -6.68
CA GLY A 361 -14.68 29.71 -6.91
C GLY A 361 -15.22 29.24 -8.27
N GLU A 362 -14.40 28.58 -9.11
CA GLU A 362 -14.90 27.95 -10.34
C GLU A 362 -15.86 26.82 -9.99
N ALA A 363 -16.98 26.74 -10.68
CA ALA A 363 -18.01 25.73 -10.46
C ALA A 363 -17.61 24.38 -11.09
N PHE A 364 -17.82 23.30 -10.37
CA PHE A 364 -17.66 21.95 -10.87
C PHE A 364 -18.75 21.01 -10.35
N THR A 365 -18.86 19.84 -10.95
CA THR A 365 -19.72 18.75 -10.48
C THR A 365 -18.84 17.56 -10.14
N LEU A 366 -18.89 17.10 -8.89
CA LEU A 366 -18.13 15.93 -8.48
C LEU A 366 -18.72 14.67 -9.11
N LYS A 367 -17.93 14.01 -9.95
CA LYS A 367 -18.23 12.64 -10.35
C LYS A 367 -17.92 11.73 -9.15
N ASN A 368 -18.97 11.15 -8.54
CA ASN A 368 -18.79 10.35 -7.34
C ASN A 368 -17.76 9.23 -7.57
N PRO A 369 -16.61 9.22 -6.86
CA PRO A 369 -15.56 8.22 -7.03
C PRO A 369 -16.03 6.77 -6.84
N LEU A 370 -17.08 6.53 -6.05
CA LEU A 370 -17.66 5.18 -5.89
C LEU A 370 -18.24 4.60 -7.18
N ARG A 371 -18.41 5.41 -8.22
CA ARG A 371 -18.89 5.01 -9.55
C ARG A 371 -17.81 5.16 -10.63
N ASP A 372 -16.59 5.53 -10.23
CA ASP A 372 -15.47 5.66 -11.14
C ASP A 372 -14.67 4.34 -11.23
N PRO A 373 -14.50 3.77 -12.44
CA PRO A 373 -13.75 2.53 -12.61
C PRO A 373 -12.32 2.60 -12.09
N THR A 374 -11.64 3.74 -12.22
CA THR A 374 -10.27 3.94 -11.71
C THR A 374 -10.24 3.86 -10.18
N PHE A 375 -11.17 4.53 -9.51
CA PHE A 375 -11.28 4.43 -8.06
C PHE A 375 -11.64 3.01 -7.63
N LEU A 376 -12.58 2.34 -8.30
CA LEU A 376 -12.97 0.97 -7.98
C LEU A 376 -11.84 -0.04 -8.24
N SER A 377 -10.93 0.22 -9.18
CA SER A 377 -9.76 -0.64 -9.41
C SER A 377 -8.77 -0.64 -8.24
N THR A 378 -8.83 0.33 -7.31
CA THR A 378 -8.09 0.30 -6.03
C THR A 378 -8.40 -0.95 -5.20
N LEU A 379 -9.61 -1.47 -5.35
CA LEU A 379 -10.07 -2.66 -4.64
C LEU A 379 -9.40 -3.91 -5.19
N ASP A 380 -9.29 -4.02 -6.52
CA ASP A 380 -8.55 -5.10 -7.18
C ASP A 380 -7.06 -5.04 -6.84
N TRP A 381 -6.48 -3.84 -6.84
CA TRP A 381 -5.10 -3.63 -6.39
C TRP A 381 -4.91 -4.08 -4.94
N SER A 382 -5.76 -3.64 -4.02
CA SER A 382 -5.67 -4.05 -2.61
C SER A 382 -5.81 -5.56 -2.43
N ILE A 383 -6.70 -6.22 -3.19
CA ILE A 383 -6.89 -7.67 -3.13
C ILE A 383 -5.71 -8.41 -3.78
N ALA A 384 -5.16 -7.90 -4.87
CA ALA A 384 -3.95 -8.48 -5.48
C ALA A 384 -2.78 -8.53 -4.49
N LEU A 385 -2.67 -7.54 -3.61
CA LEU A 385 -1.66 -7.48 -2.54
C LEU A 385 -1.95 -8.41 -1.35
N ARG A 386 -3.08 -9.13 -1.34
CA ARG A 386 -3.37 -10.09 -0.29
C ARG A 386 -2.45 -11.31 -0.39
N ARG A 387 -1.73 -11.61 0.68
CA ARG A 387 -0.91 -12.82 0.82
C ARG A 387 -1.78 -14.05 1.12
N PRO A 388 -1.26 -15.29 0.97
CA PRO A 388 -1.98 -16.51 1.33
C PRO A 388 -2.52 -16.53 2.75
N SER A 389 -1.80 -15.92 3.69
CA SER A 389 -2.24 -15.74 5.09
C SER A 389 -3.48 -14.86 5.27
N GLY A 390 -3.92 -14.13 4.23
CA GLY A 390 -5.06 -13.23 4.26
C GLY A 390 -4.72 -11.77 4.51
N VAL A 391 -3.53 -11.46 5.03
CA VAL A 391 -3.07 -10.09 5.25
C VAL A 391 -2.51 -9.47 3.98
N ARG A 392 -2.41 -8.16 3.93
CA ARG A 392 -1.82 -7.45 2.79
C ARG A 392 -0.30 -7.57 2.77
N ALA A 393 0.28 -7.40 1.59
CA ALA A 393 1.71 -7.26 1.43
C ALA A 393 2.25 -6.12 2.30
N VAL A 394 3.44 -6.33 2.80
CA VAL A 394 4.19 -5.30 3.51
C VAL A 394 4.87 -4.42 2.45
N LEU A 395 4.13 -3.45 1.94
CA LEU A 395 4.56 -2.49 0.92
C LEU A 395 4.57 -1.11 1.55
N ASN A 396 5.66 -0.39 1.40
CA ASN A 396 5.85 0.93 2.01
C ASN A 396 5.67 0.87 3.55
N ASP A 397 5.25 1.95 4.18
CA ASP A 397 4.94 1.98 5.63
C ASP A 397 3.67 1.16 5.95
N THR A 398 3.71 -0.15 5.72
CA THR A 398 2.58 -1.05 5.95
C THR A 398 2.85 -2.01 7.11
N HIS A 399 1.88 -2.14 8.00
CA HIS A 399 1.84 -3.18 9.01
C HIS A 399 1.21 -4.47 8.48
N VAL A 400 1.53 -5.61 9.08
CA VAL A 400 1.03 -6.93 8.67
C VAL A 400 -0.50 -7.04 8.73
N ALA A 401 -1.11 -6.46 9.75
CA ALA A 401 -2.54 -6.58 10.00
C ALA A 401 -3.34 -5.44 9.34
N VAL A 402 -3.42 -5.45 8.03
CA VAL A 402 -4.25 -4.50 7.28
C VAL A 402 -5.54 -5.16 6.86
N THR A 403 -6.66 -4.67 7.37
CA THR A 403 -7.98 -4.99 6.87
C THR A 403 -8.47 -3.89 5.93
N ASN A 404 -9.27 -4.29 4.98
CA ASN A 404 -9.78 -3.40 3.95
C ASN A 404 -11.29 -3.20 4.14
N GLY A 405 -11.75 -1.96 4.09
CA GLY A 405 -13.17 -1.58 4.16
C GLY A 405 -13.96 -1.85 2.87
N ALA A 406 -13.34 -2.45 1.87
CA ALA A 406 -13.88 -2.61 0.52
C ALA A 406 -15.19 -3.40 0.47
N ALA A 407 -15.45 -4.28 1.44
CA ALA A 407 -16.69 -5.04 1.48
C ALA A 407 -17.96 -4.17 1.53
N LEU A 408 -17.86 -2.93 2.03
CA LEU A 408 -18.98 -1.97 1.98
C LEU A 408 -19.45 -1.70 0.55
N LEU A 409 -18.56 -1.78 -0.42
CA LEU A 409 -18.85 -1.46 -1.81
C LEU A 409 -19.63 -2.56 -2.53
N THR A 410 -19.79 -3.74 -1.92
CA THR A 410 -20.71 -4.77 -2.43
C THR A 410 -22.14 -4.26 -2.50
N SER A 411 -22.53 -3.30 -1.64
CA SER A 411 -23.83 -2.64 -1.68
C SER A 411 -24.07 -1.82 -2.95
N LEU A 412 -23.02 -1.45 -3.65
CA LEU A 412 -23.05 -0.71 -4.91
C LEU A 412 -22.95 -1.63 -6.15
N GLY A 413 -23.15 -2.92 -5.98
CA GLY A 413 -22.99 -3.92 -7.05
C GLY A 413 -21.55 -4.42 -7.21
N GLY A 414 -20.72 -4.27 -6.17
CA GLY A 414 -19.34 -4.76 -6.15
C GLY A 414 -19.24 -6.28 -6.26
N ALA A 415 -18.07 -6.77 -6.63
CA ALA A 415 -17.83 -8.18 -6.89
C ALA A 415 -17.87 -9.05 -5.61
N ASN A 416 -18.23 -10.30 -5.73
CA ASN A 416 -18.33 -11.27 -4.63
C ASN A 416 -17.03 -11.46 -3.86
N TYR A 417 -15.88 -11.21 -4.49
CA TYR A 417 -14.57 -11.39 -3.90
C TYR A 417 -14.24 -10.30 -2.84
N LEU A 418 -14.89 -9.14 -2.87
CA LEU A 418 -14.75 -8.14 -1.82
C LEU A 418 -15.32 -8.66 -0.49
N LEU A 419 -16.49 -9.31 -0.54
CA LEU A 419 -17.07 -9.95 0.63
C LEU A 419 -16.28 -11.20 1.04
N TRP A 420 -15.76 -11.96 0.09
CA TRP A 420 -14.87 -13.09 0.36
C TRP A 420 -13.60 -12.67 1.08
N ASP A 421 -12.94 -11.61 0.62
CA ASP A 421 -11.74 -11.06 1.24
C ASP A 421 -12.02 -10.67 2.70
N TRP A 422 -13.10 -9.94 2.93
CA TRP A 422 -13.50 -9.57 4.29
C TRP A 422 -13.84 -10.80 5.16
N ALA A 423 -14.67 -11.72 4.68
CA ALA A 423 -15.11 -12.90 5.43
C ALA A 423 -13.95 -13.85 5.81
N THR A 424 -12.93 -13.93 4.98
CA THR A 424 -11.74 -14.76 5.22
C THR A 424 -10.63 -14.03 6.00
N ASN A 425 -10.78 -12.71 6.23
CA ASN A 425 -9.89 -11.90 7.05
C ASN A 425 -10.41 -11.60 8.45
N ALA A 426 -11.55 -12.16 8.82
CA ALA A 426 -12.24 -11.86 10.07
C ALA A 426 -11.44 -12.16 11.35
N VAL A 427 -10.28 -12.78 11.23
CA VAL A 427 -9.39 -13.14 12.35
C VAL A 427 -8.39 -12.04 12.68
N LEU A 428 -8.24 -11.02 11.84
CA LEU A 428 -7.26 -9.98 12.06
C LEU A 428 -7.67 -9.07 13.22
N PRO A 429 -6.75 -8.79 14.17
CA PRO A 429 -7.06 -7.96 15.31
C PRO A 429 -7.46 -6.56 14.85
N TYR A 430 -8.65 -6.15 15.24
CA TYR A 430 -9.18 -4.80 14.99
C TYR A 430 -8.43 -3.70 15.75
N ASP A 431 -7.45 -4.04 16.57
CA ASP A 431 -6.76 -3.10 17.45
C ASP A 431 -5.95 -2.03 16.73
N THR A 432 -5.56 -2.28 15.49
CA THR A 432 -4.89 -1.27 14.66
C THR A 432 -5.85 -0.22 14.08
N GLN A 433 -7.17 -0.40 14.26
CA GLN A 433 -8.21 0.42 13.65
C GLN A 433 -9.05 1.21 14.66
N LYS A 434 -8.49 1.59 15.78
CA LYS A 434 -9.20 2.33 16.86
C LYS A 434 -9.96 3.58 16.37
N PHE A 435 -9.50 4.19 15.27
CA PHE A 435 -10.04 5.44 14.75
C PHE A 435 -10.83 5.28 13.43
N GLN A 436 -11.16 4.05 13.01
CA GLN A 436 -11.78 3.81 11.71
C GLN A 436 -12.57 2.50 11.65
N ASP A 437 -13.24 2.12 12.74
CA ASP A 437 -14.02 0.89 12.78
C ASP A 437 -15.27 0.99 11.89
N LEU A 438 -15.25 0.27 10.78
CA LEU A 438 -16.37 0.20 9.85
C LEU A 438 -17.32 -0.97 10.12
N THR A 439 -17.12 -1.74 11.20
CA THR A 439 -17.90 -2.96 11.49
C THR A 439 -19.41 -2.68 11.53
N ALA A 440 -19.80 -1.56 12.13
CA ALA A 440 -21.21 -1.17 12.20
C ALA A 440 -21.82 -0.90 10.80
N TRP A 441 -21.05 -0.36 9.87
CA TRP A 441 -21.48 -0.11 8.51
C TRP A 441 -21.77 -1.40 7.75
N TYR A 442 -21.00 -2.45 7.99
CA TYR A 442 -21.20 -3.77 7.36
C TYR A 442 -22.56 -4.38 7.69
N LEU A 443 -23.08 -4.16 8.90
CA LEU A 443 -24.37 -4.71 9.31
C LEU A 443 -25.53 -4.28 8.39
N GLY A 444 -25.49 -3.06 7.86
CA GLY A 444 -26.55 -2.54 7.01
C GLY A 444 -26.23 -2.57 5.52
N LEU A 445 -24.96 -2.34 5.15
CA LEU A 445 -24.62 -1.99 3.78
C LEU A 445 -23.96 -3.09 2.96
N VAL A 446 -23.36 -4.10 3.58
CA VAL A 446 -22.80 -5.23 2.81
C VAL A 446 -23.95 -6.01 2.13
N ALA A 447 -23.82 -6.23 0.83
CA ALA A 447 -24.82 -6.99 0.07
C ALA A 447 -24.85 -8.47 0.46
N ASP A 448 -26.02 -9.08 0.36
CA ASP A 448 -26.22 -10.54 0.56
C ASP A 448 -25.81 -11.28 -0.74
N VAL A 449 -24.51 -11.34 -1.00
CA VAL A 449 -23.93 -12.09 -2.13
C VAL A 449 -23.17 -13.32 -1.61
N THR A 450 -23.00 -14.33 -2.43
CA THR A 450 -22.19 -15.50 -2.06
C THR A 450 -20.72 -15.14 -2.19
N PRO A 451 -19.94 -15.18 -1.10
CA PRO A 451 -18.52 -14.92 -1.15
C PRO A 451 -17.80 -15.92 -2.06
N ALA A 452 -16.94 -15.43 -2.94
CA ALA A 452 -16.12 -16.24 -3.81
C ALA A 452 -14.77 -15.54 -4.06
N PRO A 453 -13.66 -16.29 -4.19
CA PRO A 453 -12.38 -15.67 -4.51
C PRO A 453 -12.43 -14.99 -5.88
N PRO A 454 -11.49 -14.05 -6.15
CA PRO A 454 -11.38 -13.44 -7.48
C PRO A 454 -11.25 -14.48 -8.61
N PRO A 455 -11.82 -14.22 -9.79
CA PRO A 455 -11.69 -15.13 -10.94
C PRO A 455 -10.31 -15.08 -11.61
N TRP A 456 -9.53 -14.06 -11.28
CA TRP A 456 -8.16 -13.86 -11.76
C TRP A 456 -7.13 -14.33 -10.73
N ARG A 457 -5.86 -14.47 -11.17
CA ARG A 457 -4.73 -14.84 -10.30
C ARG A 457 -3.64 -13.77 -10.29
N ASN A 458 -2.93 -13.64 -11.41
CA ASN A 458 -1.89 -12.61 -11.51
C ASN A 458 -2.53 -11.24 -11.78
N ARG A 459 -1.85 -10.19 -11.34
CA ARG A 459 -2.23 -8.81 -11.64
C ARG A 459 -1.00 -7.95 -11.81
N PHE A 460 -1.05 -7.07 -12.79
CA PHE A 460 0.00 -6.12 -13.11
C PHE A 460 -0.57 -4.72 -13.10
N PHE A 461 0.11 -3.84 -12.40
CA PHE A 461 -0.27 -2.44 -12.21
C PHE A 461 0.92 -1.57 -12.68
N PRO A 462 1.09 -1.34 -13.98
CA PRO A 462 2.25 -0.63 -14.51
C PRO A 462 2.35 0.82 -14.05
N ALA A 463 1.23 1.51 -13.88
CA ALA A 463 1.23 2.90 -13.42
C ALA A 463 1.63 3.03 -11.95
N ALA A 464 1.22 2.07 -11.11
CA ALA A 464 1.63 1.97 -9.72
C ALA A 464 3.00 1.30 -9.54
N GLY A 465 3.48 0.57 -10.55
CA GLY A 465 4.73 -0.18 -10.47
C GLY A 465 4.64 -1.49 -9.69
N HIS A 466 3.49 -2.16 -9.66
CA HIS A 466 3.32 -3.39 -8.88
C HIS A 466 2.91 -4.56 -9.76
N ALA A 467 3.56 -5.72 -9.55
CA ALA A 467 3.15 -6.97 -10.17
C ALA A 467 2.95 -8.03 -9.09
N THR A 468 1.84 -8.78 -9.16
CA THR A 468 1.58 -9.91 -8.26
C THR A 468 1.36 -11.19 -9.04
N PHE A 469 1.97 -12.25 -8.57
CA PHE A 469 1.84 -13.60 -9.10
C PHE A 469 1.26 -14.52 -8.04
N ARG A 470 0.35 -15.43 -8.42
CA ARG A 470 -0.17 -16.44 -7.50
C ARG A 470 -0.62 -17.71 -8.18
N SER A 471 -0.47 -18.84 -7.47
CA SER A 471 -0.97 -20.13 -7.94
C SER A 471 -2.49 -20.26 -7.72
N GLY A 472 -3.02 -19.61 -6.69
CA GLY A 472 -4.43 -19.59 -6.32
C GLY A 472 -4.71 -18.65 -5.16
N TRP A 473 -5.84 -18.86 -4.46
CA TRP A 473 -6.32 -18.01 -3.38
C TRP A 473 -6.41 -18.71 -2.01
N GLY A 474 -5.91 -19.94 -1.90
CA GLY A 474 -5.83 -20.71 -0.66
C GLY A 474 -4.63 -20.32 0.20
N THR A 475 -4.62 -20.83 1.43
CA THR A 475 -3.52 -20.60 2.37
C THR A 475 -2.21 -21.27 1.94
N ASP A 476 -2.31 -22.39 1.23
CA ASP A 476 -1.14 -23.14 0.74
C ASP A 476 -0.63 -22.64 -0.62
N ASP A 477 -1.34 -21.69 -1.24
CA ASP A 477 -0.94 -21.16 -2.54
C ASP A 477 0.33 -20.30 -2.46
N LEU A 478 0.99 -20.19 -3.60
CA LEU A 478 2.16 -19.34 -3.78
C LEU A 478 1.73 -17.92 -4.12
N TRP A 479 2.46 -16.96 -3.60
CA TRP A 479 2.30 -15.55 -3.90
C TRP A 479 3.66 -14.85 -3.93
N LEU A 480 3.87 -14.01 -4.94
CA LEU A 480 5.03 -13.12 -5.04
C LEU A 480 4.57 -11.74 -5.53
N MET A 481 5.15 -10.70 -4.96
CA MET A 481 4.99 -9.31 -5.43
C MET A 481 6.33 -8.75 -5.86
N LEU A 482 6.37 -8.08 -7.01
CA LEU A 482 7.46 -7.23 -7.48
C LEU A 482 7.05 -5.77 -7.38
N VAL A 483 7.95 -4.91 -6.89
CA VAL A 483 7.77 -3.45 -6.74
C VAL A 483 8.67 -2.74 -7.75
N ALA A 484 8.11 -1.80 -8.51
CA ALA A 484 8.85 -1.00 -9.49
C ALA A 484 8.15 0.34 -9.75
N ASP A 485 7.88 1.08 -8.68
CA ASP A 485 7.14 2.34 -8.69
C ASP A 485 7.96 3.50 -9.28
N HIS A 486 7.27 4.45 -9.91
CA HIS A 486 7.89 5.57 -10.61
C HIS A 486 7.02 6.84 -10.55
N GLY A 487 7.63 7.96 -10.91
CA GLY A 487 6.95 9.25 -10.99
C GLY A 487 6.23 9.61 -9.69
N PRO A 488 4.96 10.07 -9.76
CA PRO A 488 4.20 10.42 -8.56
C PRO A 488 3.98 9.25 -7.61
N ALA A 489 3.86 8.00 -8.11
CA ALA A 489 3.62 6.82 -7.29
C ALA A 489 4.67 6.61 -6.19
N ARG A 490 5.91 7.01 -6.41
CA ARG A 490 7.02 6.88 -5.44
C ARG A 490 7.23 8.11 -4.54
N LYS A 491 6.41 9.14 -4.63
CA LYS A 491 6.65 10.42 -3.96
C LYS A 491 5.78 10.63 -2.71
N SER A 492 5.35 9.57 -2.07
CA SER A 492 4.68 9.59 -0.78
C SER A 492 5.70 9.68 0.38
N LEU A 493 5.29 10.28 1.49
CA LEU A 493 6.06 10.26 2.75
C LEU A 493 6.28 8.83 3.29
N HIS A 494 5.49 7.89 2.82
CA HIS A 494 5.50 6.49 3.23
C HIS A 494 6.23 5.57 2.26
N ASN A 495 6.77 6.10 1.18
CA ASN A 495 7.49 5.32 0.18
C ASN A 495 8.90 4.92 0.66
N HIS A 496 9.37 3.78 0.19
CA HIS A 496 10.68 3.23 0.49
C HIS A 496 11.61 3.28 -0.74
N ALA A 497 12.91 3.06 -0.52
CA ALA A 497 13.89 2.93 -1.59
C ALA A 497 14.00 1.47 -2.04
N ASP A 498 12.89 0.87 -2.47
CA ASP A 498 12.68 -0.56 -2.70
C ASP A 498 12.44 -0.93 -4.17
N GLY A 499 12.71 -0.01 -5.09
CA GLY A 499 12.53 -0.25 -6.53
C GLY A 499 13.26 -1.52 -6.99
N ALA A 500 12.56 -2.40 -7.70
CA ALA A 500 12.92 -3.76 -8.09
C ALA A 500 13.05 -4.75 -6.92
N SER A 501 12.51 -4.46 -5.73
CA SER A 501 12.34 -5.42 -4.65
C SER A 501 11.18 -6.36 -4.90
N PHE A 502 11.17 -7.48 -4.18
CA PHE A 502 10.08 -8.45 -4.22
C PHE A 502 9.90 -9.13 -2.86
N ALA A 503 8.72 -9.69 -2.61
CA ALA A 503 8.42 -10.52 -1.44
C ALA A 503 7.74 -11.81 -1.88
N LEU A 504 7.95 -12.91 -1.14
CA LEU A 504 7.46 -14.26 -1.48
C LEU A 504 6.86 -14.93 -0.26
N SER A 505 5.64 -15.43 -0.40
CA SER A 505 4.96 -16.29 0.57
C SER A 505 4.47 -17.58 -0.12
N ALA A 506 4.52 -18.71 0.58
CA ALA A 506 4.03 -19.98 0.07
C ALA A 506 3.69 -20.93 1.23
N TYR A 507 2.72 -21.82 1.04
CA TYR A 507 2.36 -22.87 2.01
C TYR A 507 2.03 -22.35 3.42
N GLY A 508 1.38 -21.16 3.48
CA GLY A 508 1.02 -20.51 4.74
C GLY A 508 2.17 -19.80 5.44
N GLU A 509 3.38 -19.80 4.88
CA GLU A 509 4.57 -19.16 5.42
C GLU A 509 4.97 -17.93 4.61
N ASP A 510 5.48 -16.93 5.30
CA ASP A 510 6.33 -15.92 4.68
C ASP A 510 7.74 -16.48 4.54
N LEU A 511 8.37 -16.28 3.38
CA LEU A 511 9.68 -16.86 3.08
C LEU A 511 10.73 -15.78 2.79
N LEU A 512 10.42 -14.88 1.86
CA LEU A 512 11.20 -13.66 1.61
C LEU A 512 10.29 -12.45 1.90
N ILE A 513 10.75 -11.57 2.77
CA ILE A 513 9.91 -10.50 3.30
C ILE A 513 10.41 -9.13 2.88
N ASP A 514 9.51 -8.16 2.98
CA ASP A 514 9.84 -6.75 3.08
C ASP A 514 9.84 -6.31 4.55
N THR A 515 10.63 -5.30 4.93
CA THR A 515 10.77 -4.86 6.31
C THR A 515 9.64 -3.96 6.80
N GLY A 516 8.86 -3.37 5.89
CA GLY A 516 7.63 -2.65 6.20
C GLY A 516 7.79 -1.38 7.02
N TYR A 517 6.81 -1.12 7.87
CA TYR A 517 6.63 0.16 8.55
C TYR A 517 7.82 0.56 9.43
N TYR A 518 8.28 1.80 9.23
CA TYR A 518 9.32 2.40 10.05
C TYR A 518 8.83 2.72 11.47
N LYS A 519 9.59 2.27 12.49
CA LYS A 519 9.42 2.71 13.88
C LYS A 519 10.60 3.61 14.28
N PRO A 520 10.35 4.87 14.61
CA PRO A 520 11.40 5.81 15.01
C PRO A 520 12.27 5.32 16.18
N ASP A 521 11.69 4.52 17.07
CA ASP A 521 12.35 4.03 18.28
C ASP A 521 13.35 2.89 18.02
N SER A 522 13.34 2.32 16.82
CA SER A 522 14.15 1.13 16.53
C SER A 522 15.62 1.45 16.30
N MET A 523 16.04 2.69 16.09
CA MET A 523 17.43 3.10 15.85
C MET A 523 18.18 2.13 14.93
N GLN A 524 17.48 1.56 13.95
CA GLN A 524 18.06 0.58 13.04
C GLN A 524 18.92 1.29 12.00
N ASN A 525 20.00 0.61 11.63
CA ASN A 525 20.86 1.04 10.55
C ASN A 525 21.20 -0.21 9.70
N PRO A 526 20.72 -0.32 8.47
CA PRO A 526 19.90 0.68 7.75
C PRO A 526 18.48 0.82 8.31
N LEU A 527 17.81 1.94 7.98
CA LEU A 527 16.39 2.12 8.28
C LEU A 527 15.55 1.19 7.41
N THR A 528 14.34 0.85 7.85
CA THR A 528 13.42 0.01 7.07
C THR A 528 13.04 0.63 5.72
N THR A 529 13.12 1.95 5.60
CA THR A 529 12.88 2.69 4.35
C THR A 529 14.10 2.74 3.41
N ASP A 530 15.27 2.26 3.85
CA ASP A 530 16.50 2.31 3.06
C ASP A 530 16.64 1.06 2.18
N SER A 531 17.20 1.24 0.99
CA SER A 531 17.35 0.17 -0.01
C SER A 531 17.99 -1.12 0.52
N PRO A 532 19.01 -1.10 1.41
CA PRO A 532 19.53 -2.33 2.00
C PRO A 532 18.56 -3.13 2.88
N SER A 533 17.40 -2.58 3.19
CA SER A 533 16.34 -3.26 3.97
C SER A 533 15.35 -4.02 3.10
N HIS A 534 15.61 -4.13 1.80
CA HIS A 534 14.74 -4.74 0.81
C HIS A 534 15.46 -5.80 -0.01
N ASN A 535 14.70 -6.64 -0.75
CA ASN A 535 15.23 -7.71 -1.61
C ASN A 535 15.70 -7.14 -2.97
N VAL A 536 16.78 -6.41 -2.96
CA VAL A 536 17.34 -5.68 -4.10
C VAL A 536 18.76 -6.14 -4.45
N ILE A 537 19.32 -5.62 -5.52
CA ILE A 537 20.76 -5.72 -5.80
C ILE A 537 21.45 -4.51 -5.19
N LEU A 538 22.51 -4.72 -4.42
CA LEU A 538 23.40 -3.66 -3.99
C LEU A 538 24.66 -3.65 -4.87
N VAL A 539 25.14 -2.46 -5.19
CA VAL A 539 26.36 -2.26 -5.95
C VAL A 539 27.39 -1.60 -5.03
N ASP A 540 28.45 -2.33 -4.68
CA ASP A 540 29.45 -1.93 -3.66
C ASP A 540 28.80 -1.64 -2.28
N GLY A 541 27.74 -2.38 -1.93
CA GLY A 541 26.98 -2.22 -0.68
C GLY A 541 25.95 -1.08 -0.71
N VAL A 542 25.77 -0.40 -1.83
CA VAL A 542 24.85 0.75 -1.98
C VAL A 542 23.68 0.37 -2.87
N GLY A 543 22.48 0.74 -2.46
CA GLY A 543 21.26 0.60 -3.25
C GLY A 543 20.74 1.92 -3.80
N ALA A 544 19.48 1.96 -4.21
CA ALA A 544 18.84 3.18 -4.67
C ALA A 544 18.86 4.26 -3.58
N PRO A 545 19.18 5.51 -3.90
CA PRO A 545 19.24 6.58 -2.92
C PRO A 545 17.84 7.02 -2.49
N LYS A 546 17.76 7.55 -1.27
CA LYS A 546 16.62 8.31 -0.77
C LYS A 546 16.91 9.80 -0.86
N ARG A 547 15.91 10.55 -1.26
CA ARG A 547 15.92 12.02 -1.25
C ARG A 547 14.53 12.52 -0.87
N GLY A 548 14.16 13.69 -1.36
CA GLY A 548 12.90 14.34 -1.06
C GLY A 548 12.94 15.09 0.26
N LEU A 549 11.79 15.56 0.72
CA LEU A 549 11.69 16.31 1.96
C LEU A 549 12.06 15.41 3.13
N LEU A 550 13.00 15.87 3.96
CA LEU A 550 13.49 15.12 5.12
C LEU A 550 14.13 13.76 4.76
N ASN A 551 14.49 13.54 3.50
CA ASN A 551 15.08 12.29 3.04
C ASN A 551 14.15 11.07 3.29
N THR A 552 12.86 11.21 2.99
CA THR A 552 11.81 10.25 3.38
C THR A 552 11.36 9.33 2.26
N TRP A 553 11.61 9.62 0.99
CA TRP A 553 11.19 8.74 -0.12
C TRP A 553 12.33 8.40 -1.08
N GLY A 554 12.12 7.36 -1.88
CA GLY A 554 13.03 7.00 -2.95
C GLY A 554 13.16 8.13 -3.98
N ASP A 555 14.37 8.33 -4.52
CA ASP A 555 14.67 9.34 -5.54
C ASP A 555 14.85 8.74 -6.94
N THR A 556 14.80 7.42 -7.04
CA THR A 556 15.10 6.71 -8.29
C THR A 556 13.84 6.02 -8.78
N ASP A 557 13.40 6.39 -9.98
CA ASP A 557 12.28 5.72 -10.64
C ASP A 557 12.64 4.27 -10.96
N ALA A 558 11.70 3.37 -10.67
CA ALA A 558 11.69 2.00 -11.18
C ALA A 558 10.43 1.80 -12.03
N PHE A 559 10.53 1.09 -13.13
CA PHE A 559 9.44 0.94 -14.10
C PHE A 559 9.06 -0.52 -14.23
N LEU A 560 7.76 -0.82 -14.07
CA LEU A 560 7.21 -2.13 -14.39
C LEU A 560 6.96 -2.20 -15.90
N GLU A 561 7.66 -3.12 -16.57
CA GLU A 561 7.65 -3.24 -18.03
C GLU A 561 7.39 -4.69 -18.43
N ASN A 562 7.04 -4.90 -19.70
CA ASN A 562 7.09 -6.21 -20.37
C ASN A 562 6.33 -7.32 -19.60
N THR A 563 5.10 -7.07 -19.20
CA THR A 563 4.27 -8.04 -18.47
C THR A 563 3.63 -9.07 -19.41
N HIS A 564 3.47 -10.31 -18.92
CA HIS A 564 2.75 -11.39 -19.59
C HIS A 564 2.02 -12.25 -18.55
N ASP A 565 0.75 -12.57 -18.81
CA ASP A 565 -0.06 -13.47 -17.99
C ASP A 565 -0.43 -14.72 -18.77
N GLY A 566 0.29 -15.81 -18.57
CA GLY A 566 0.06 -17.10 -19.21
C GLY A 566 -0.24 -18.21 -18.22
N GLU A 567 -0.89 -19.25 -18.68
CA GLU A 567 -1.29 -20.39 -17.84
C GLU A 567 -0.08 -21.20 -17.36
N MET A 568 0.93 -21.38 -18.19
CA MET A 568 2.15 -22.12 -17.87
C MET A 568 3.28 -21.25 -17.38
N VAL A 569 3.34 -20.00 -17.83
CA VAL A 569 4.35 -19.04 -17.39
C VAL A 569 3.78 -17.63 -17.43
N ALA A 570 3.95 -16.90 -16.33
CA ALA A 570 3.70 -15.46 -16.26
C ALA A 570 5.03 -14.73 -16.07
N TRP A 571 5.09 -13.47 -16.48
CA TRP A 571 6.30 -12.65 -16.46
C TRP A 571 6.00 -11.19 -16.14
N ALA A 572 6.90 -10.56 -15.40
CA ALA A 572 6.98 -9.11 -15.25
C ALA A 572 8.44 -8.68 -15.08
N GLU A 573 8.77 -7.51 -15.57
CA GLU A 573 10.12 -6.94 -15.48
C GLU A 573 10.08 -5.58 -14.77
N GLY A 574 10.92 -5.42 -13.73
CA GLY A 574 11.20 -4.15 -13.07
C GLY A 574 12.55 -3.60 -13.57
N ARG A 575 12.59 -2.34 -14.01
CA ARG A 575 13.81 -1.65 -14.44
C ARG A 575 14.12 -0.47 -13.51
N ILE A 576 15.35 -0.41 -13.02
CA ILE A 576 15.84 0.67 -12.15
C ILE A 576 17.30 0.98 -12.47
N ALA A 577 17.74 2.23 -12.22
CA ALA A 577 19.14 2.62 -12.42
C ALA A 577 19.67 3.42 -11.22
N TYR A 578 20.78 2.99 -10.65
CA TYR A 578 21.51 3.68 -9.59
C TYR A 578 22.98 3.24 -9.60
N GLU A 579 23.86 3.99 -8.95
CA GLU A 579 25.30 3.69 -8.86
C GLU A 579 25.95 3.37 -10.22
N LYS A 580 25.50 4.03 -11.29
CA LYS A 580 25.97 3.82 -12.67
C LYS A 580 25.75 2.38 -13.18
N ALA A 581 24.71 1.74 -12.69
CA ALA A 581 24.25 0.45 -13.17
C ALA A 581 22.75 0.51 -13.47
N GLU A 582 22.32 0.06 -14.63
CA GLU A 582 20.91 -0.25 -14.93
C GLU A 582 20.67 -1.73 -14.61
N ILE A 583 19.66 -2.00 -13.82
CA ILE A 583 19.24 -3.35 -13.42
C ILE A 583 17.84 -3.59 -13.98
N ARG A 584 17.69 -4.66 -14.75
CA ARG A 584 16.41 -5.17 -15.25
C ARG A 584 16.13 -6.50 -14.59
N ARG A 585 15.26 -6.50 -13.61
CA ARG A 585 14.82 -7.69 -12.88
C ARG A 585 13.59 -8.28 -13.52
N GLY A 586 13.76 -9.37 -14.24
CA GLY A 586 12.65 -10.16 -14.73
C GLY A 586 12.27 -11.27 -13.76
N ILE A 587 10.98 -11.46 -13.51
CA ILE A 587 10.44 -12.56 -12.71
C ILE A 587 9.53 -13.41 -13.57
N ALA A 588 9.91 -14.68 -13.80
CA ALA A 588 9.07 -15.68 -14.40
C ALA A 588 8.43 -16.54 -13.32
N PHE A 589 7.10 -16.67 -13.35
CA PHE A 589 6.34 -17.61 -12.52
C PHE A 589 5.94 -18.80 -13.38
N ALA A 590 6.57 -19.94 -13.17
CA ALA A 590 6.44 -21.11 -14.02
C ALA A 590 5.60 -22.22 -13.36
N ARG A 591 4.73 -22.86 -14.15
CA ARG A 591 3.91 -24.02 -13.76
C ARG A 591 3.06 -23.77 -12.52
N LYS A 592 2.89 -22.51 -12.11
CA LYS A 592 2.29 -22.12 -10.82
C LYS A 592 3.00 -22.76 -9.60
N ARG A 593 4.30 -23.04 -9.75
CA ARG A 593 5.04 -23.90 -8.82
C ARG A 593 6.35 -23.29 -8.31
N TYR A 594 7.03 -22.48 -9.12
CA TYR A 594 8.31 -21.87 -8.77
C TYR A 594 8.53 -20.56 -9.52
N PHE A 595 9.53 -19.80 -9.08
CA PHE A 595 9.89 -18.55 -9.72
C PHE A 595 11.33 -18.60 -10.23
N VAL A 596 11.60 -17.89 -11.31
CA VAL A 596 12.96 -17.61 -11.79
C VAL A 596 13.15 -16.10 -11.85
N VAL A 597 14.12 -15.59 -11.11
CA VAL A 597 14.55 -14.20 -11.17
C VAL A 597 15.75 -14.12 -12.13
N ALA A 598 15.61 -13.28 -13.16
CA ALA A 598 16.64 -13.02 -14.14
C ALA A 598 17.02 -11.54 -14.13
N ASP A 599 18.08 -11.22 -13.42
CA ASP A 599 18.60 -9.85 -13.34
C ASP A 599 19.62 -9.63 -14.46
N ARG A 600 19.31 -8.73 -15.38
CA ARG A 600 20.21 -8.26 -16.43
C ARG A 600 20.78 -6.92 -16.01
N ILE A 601 22.10 -6.84 -15.91
CA ILE A 601 22.79 -5.66 -15.42
C ILE A 601 23.62 -5.05 -16.55
N GLN A 602 23.49 -3.73 -16.72
CA GLN A 602 24.40 -2.93 -17.55
C GLN A 602 25.14 -1.95 -16.65
N SER A 603 26.46 -1.85 -16.79
CA SER A 603 27.27 -0.96 -15.96
C SER A 603 28.04 0.02 -16.83
N GLU A 604 28.03 1.29 -16.46
CA GLU A 604 28.89 2.32 -17.06
C GLU A 604 30.34 2.22 -16.58
N VAL A 605 30.59 1.41 -15.54
CA VAL A 605 31.92 1.23 -14.95
C VAL A 605 32.56 -0.05 -15.52
N ALA A 606 33.69 0.11 -16.21
CA ALA A 606 34.38 -0.98 -16.89
C ALA A 606 35.28 -1.82 -15.96
N THR A 607 35.41 -1.50 -14.68
CA THR A 607 36.17 -2.28 -13.70
C THR A 607 35.25 -3.13 -12.85
N PRO A 608 35.73 -4.30 -12.35
CA PRO A 608 34.95 -5.13 -11.45
C PRO A 608 34.50 -4.36 -10.22
N ARG A 609 33.22 -4.55 -9.86
CA ARG A 609 32.55 -4.05 -8.66
C ARG A 609 31.96 -5.21 -7.88
N THR A 610 31.61 -5.00 -6.63
CA THR A 610 30.89 -5.99 -5.83
C THR A 610 29.39 -5.84 -6.05
N PHE A 611 28.75 -6.90 -6.55
CA PHE A 611 27.30 -6.99 -6.67
C PHE A 611 26.77 -7.98 -5.63
N GLN A 612 25.72 -7.60 -4.94
CA GLN A 612 25.10 -8.36 -3.85
C GLN A 612 23.59 -8.48 -4.15
N TRP A 613 23.16 -9.68 -4.50
CA TRP A 613 21.74 -10.01 -4.60
C TRP A 613 21.23 -10.33 -3.20
N ARG A 614 20.50 -9.40 -2.60
CA ARG A 614 20.06 -9.44 -1.20
C ARG A 614 18.75 -10.15 -1.02
N ALA A 615 18.64 -10.95 0.04
CA ALA A 615 17.43 -11.62 0.47
C ALA A 615 17.21 -11.42 1.98
N HIS A 616 16.04 -10.91 2.34
CA HIS A 616 15.53 -10.82 3.70
C HIS A 616 14.71 -12.08 4.00
N LEU A 617 15.27 -12.95 4.86
CA LEU A 617 14.77 -14.29 5.12
C LEU A 617 13.80 -14.25 6.31
N TRP A 618 12.59 -14.75 6.16
CA TRP A 618 11.71 -14.94 7.31
C TRP A 618 12.14 -16.19 8.11
N ALA A 619 13.36 -16.17 8.60
CA ALA A 619 14.01 -17.26 9.33
C ALA A 619 15.04 -16.76 10.32
N GLY A 620 15.35 -17.58 11.30
CA GLY A 620 16.35 -17.31 12.32
C GLY A 620 15.91 -16.30 13.38
N PHE A 621 16.79 -16.05 14.33
CA PHE A 621 16.59 -15.08 15.41
C PHE A 621 15.21 -15.19 16.10
N ASP A 622 14.44 -14.09 16.13
CA ASP A 622 13.18 -14.03 16.87
C ASP A 622 11.98 -14.56 16.07
N VAL A 623 12.12 -14.72 14.73
CA VAL A 623 11.00 -15.11 13.84
C VAL A 623 10.88 -16.64 13.69
N GLY A 624 11.79 -17.39 14.29
CA GLY A 624 11.82 -18.86 14.18
C GLY A 624 12.19 -19.36 12.79
N GLY A 625 12.09 -20.68 12.58
CA GLY A 625 12.60 -21.34 11.39
C GLY A 625 14.14 -21.40 11.35
N THR A 626 14.68 -22.05 10.34
CA THR A 626 16.13 -22.18 10.13
C THR A 626 16.49 -21.79 8.70
N TYR A 627 17.77 -21.53 8.48
CA TYR A 627 18.31 -21.32 7.15
C TYR A 627 19.71 -21.91 7.04
N THR A 628 20.11 -22.26 5.83
CA THR A 628 21.42 -22.85 5.54
C THR A 628 22.01 -22.18 4.31
N LEU A 629 23.25 -21.69 4.41
CA LEU A 629 24.04 -21.15 3.31
C LEU A 629 25.06 -22.18 2.84
N ALA A 630 25.08 -22.52 1.56
CA ALA A 630 25.97 -23.55 1.00
C ALA A 630 26.46 -23.12 -0.40
N GLY A 631 27.51 -22.33 -0.47
CA GLY A 631 28.05 -21.80 -1.70
C GLY A 631 27.03 -20.90 -2.42
N ASN A 632 26.59 -21.29 -3.59
CA ASN A 632 25.60 -20.59 -4.40
C ASN A 632 24.14 -21.03 -4.08
N ARG A 633 23.89 -21.69 -2.97
CA ARG A 633 22.57 -22.12 -2.51
C ARG A 633 22.26 -21.61 -1.12
N LEU A 634 20.97 -21.33 -0.92
CA LEU A 634 20.38 -21.01 0.37
C LEU A 634 19.09 -21.82 0.52
N THR A 635 18.85 -22.37 1.69
CA THR A 635 17.58 -23.03 2.04
C THR A 635 16.99 -22.37 3.27
N ILE A 636 15.69 -22.12 3.23
CA ILE A 636 14.88 -21.69 4.38
C ILE A 636 13.95 -22.85 4.72
N ASP A 637 13.88 -23.21 5.99
CA ASP A 637 12.98 -24.23 6.52
C ASP A 637 12.06 -23.60 7.58
N ARG A 638 10.75 -23.71 7.35
CA ARG A 638 9.69 -23.22 8.21
C ARG A 638 8.75 -24.36 8.59
N GLN A 639 7.80 -24.10 9.47
CA GLN A 639 6.91 -25.13 10.01
C GLN A 639 6.07 -25.85 8.95
N HIS A 640 5.58 -25.10 7.96
CA HIS A 640 4.64 -25.64 6.95
C HIS A 640 5.25 -25.73 5.56
N GLY A 641 6.35 -25.07 5.33
CA GLY A 641 7.04 -25.06 4.06
C GLY A 641 8.41 -24.42 4.13
N GLY A 642 9.13 -24.46 3.04
CA GLY A 642 10.45 -23.87 2.90
C GLY A 642 10.71 -23.32 1.51
N LEU A 643 11.93 -22.83 1.32
CA LEU A 643 12.37 -22.26 0.06
C LEU A 643 13.82 -22.68 -0.22
N LEU A 644 14.04 -23.30 -1.37
CA LEU A 644 15.37 -23.42 -1.96
C LEU A 644 15.62 -22.21 -2.87
N ILE A 645 16.73 -21.52 -2.65
CA ILE A 645 17.26 -20.47 -3.53
C ILE A 645 18.57 -21.01 -4.14
N ALA A 646 18.64 -21.06 -5.46
CA ALA A 646 19.86 -21.43 -6.19
C ALA A 646 20.24 -20.30 -7.14
N ALA A 647 21.44 -19.75 -6.97
CA ALA A 647 21.91 -18.58 -7.74
C ALA A 647 23.12 -18.95 -8.61
N THR A 648 23.16 -18.47 -9.84
CA THR A 648 24.34 -18.41 -10.69
C THR A 648 24.39 -17.06 -11.38
N THR A 649 25.50 -16.70 -11.99
CA THR A 649 25.62 -15.44 -12.75
C THR A 649 26.30 -15.68 -14.08
N THR A 650 26.21 -14.67 -14.95
CA THR A 650 26.96 -14.68 -16.22
C THR A 650 28.48 -14.57 -16.02
N ALA A 651 28.93 -14.29 -14.80
CA ALA A 651 30.35 -14.19 -14.43
C ALA A 651 30.85 -15.37 -13.56
N GLY A 652 30.02 -16.39 -13.33
CA GLY A 652 30.28 -17.54 -12.48
C GLY A 652 29.33 -17.63 -11.28
N ASP A 653 29.57 -18.57 -10.39
CA ASP A 653 28.68 -18.74 -9.23
C ASP A 653 28.98 -17.72 -8.13
N PRO A 654 27.97 -17.03 -7.62
CA PRO A 654 28.10 -16.19 -6.45
C PRO A 654 28.19 -17.04 -5.18
N THR A 655 28.54 -16.42 -4.06
CA THR A 655 28.52 -17.09 -2.76
C THR A 655 27.56 -16.39 -1.83
N PHE A 656 26.66 -17.14 -1.20
CA PHE A 656 25.79 -16.61 -0.16
C PHE A 656 26.59 -16.39 1.13
N VAL A 657 26.48 -15.18 1.66
CA VAL A 657 27.13 -14.76 2.91
C VAL A 657 26.15 -13.93 3.74
N GLU A 658 26.31 -13.96 5.06
CA GLU A 658 25.61 -13.01 5.92
C GLU A 658 26.29 -11.64 5.84
N PRO A 659 25.52 -10.56 5.63
CA PRO A 659 26.10 -9.22 5.62
C PRO A 659 26.61 -8.82 7.01
N PRO A 660 27.60 -7.92 7.10
CA PRO A 660 28.26 -7.56 8.34
C PRO A 660 27.47 -6.58 9.24
N PHE A 661 26.16 -6.54 9.15
CA PHE A 661 25.31 -5.71 9.99
C PHE A 661 24.35 -6.56 10.85
N LYS A 662 23.86 -5.96 11.92
CA LYS A 662 22.90 -6.63 12.80
C LYS A 662 21.60 -6.87 12.03
N PRO A 663 20.94 -8.02 12.30
CA PRO A 663 19.63 -8.29 11.73
C PRO A 663 18.65 -7.15 11.98
N LEU A 664 17.83 -6.88 10.99
CA LEU A 664 16.78 -5.88 11.11
C LEU A 664 15.64 -6.43 11.95
N LYS A 665 15.01 -5.56 12.72
CA LYS A 665 13.74 -5.87 13.36
C LYS A 665 12.61 -5.54 12.40
N PRO A 666 11.91 -6.52 11.86
CA PRO A 666 10.77 -6.22 11.00
C PRO A 666 9.65 -5.64 11.87
N PRO A 667 9.22 -4.40 11.63
CA PRO A 667 8.19 -3.74 12.43
C PRO A 667 6.79 -4.29 12.20
N HIS A 668 6.64 -5.20 11.28
CA HIS A 668 5.37 -5.78 10.89
C HIS A 668 4.93 -7.01 11.69
N VAL A 669 5.76 -7.51 12.59
CA VAL A 669 5.39 -8.64 13.44
C VAL A 669 4.50 -8.13 14.56
N HIS A 670 3.22 -8.16 14.34
CA HIS A 670 2.17 -7.91 15.34
C HIS A 670 2.54 -7.01 16.48
N ASP A 671 3.20 -5.85 16.26
CA ASP A 671 3.98 -5.64 17.28
C ASP A 671 4.23 -4.25 17.66
N THR A 672 3.63 -3.99 18.75
CA THR A 672 3.96 -2.91 19.63
C THR A 672 5.30 -3.09 20.36
N ASP A 673 5.90 -4.28 20.36
CA ASP A 673 7.11 -4.58 21.12
C ASP A 673 8.40 -4.72 20.28
N GLY A 674 8.30 -4.71 18.95
CA GLY A 674 9.46 -4.74 18.06
C GLY A 674 10.26 -6.05 18.11
N SER A 675 9.58 -7.16 18.43
CA SER A 675 10.17 -8.49 18.45
C SER A 675 10.20 -9.05 17.04
N GLY A 676 11.20 -9.27 16.36
CA GLY A 676 11.18 -9.89 15.05
C GLY A 676 12.43 -9.64 14.24
N ASN A 677 13.60 -9.83 14.86
CA ASN A 677 14.84 -9.91 14.09
C ASN A 677 14.79 -11.11 13.16
N HIS A 678 15.16 -10.92 11.92
CA HIS A 678 15.24 -11.93 10.88
C HIS A 678 16.62 -11.97 10.23
N ALA A 679 16.93 -13.05 9.54
CA ALA A 679 18.19 -13.21 8.85
C ALA A 679 18.22 -12.48 7.51
N VAL A 680 19.41 -12.06 7.08
CA VAL A 680 19.67 -11.48 5.76
C VAL A 680 20.82 -12.23 5.13
N ALA A 681 20.75 -12.52 3.84
CA ALA A 681 21.81 -13.16 3.08
C ALA A 681 22.03 -12.44 1.74
N ASP A 682 23.29 -12.32 1.36
CA ASP A 682 23.72 -11.74 0.09
C ASP A 682 24.40 -12.80 -0.79
N ALA A 683 23.87 -13.06 -1.98
CA ALA A 683 24.62 -13.77 -3.02
C ALA A 683 25.60 -12.77 -3.65
N THR A 684 26.88 -12.90 -3.32
CA THR A 684 27.91 -11.91 -3.61
C THR A 684 28.87 -12.37 -4.70
N ILE A 685 29.17 -11.46 -5.64
CA ILE A 685 30.16 -11.67 -6.70
C ILE A 685 30.87 -10.35 -7.05
N SER A 686 32.14 -10.44 -7.45
CA SER A 686 32.90 -9.29 -8.00
C SER A 686 33.07 -9.45 -9.50
N ALA A 687 32.44 -8.57 -10.27
CA ALA A 687 32.47 -8.58 -11.74
C ALA A 687 32.16 -7.19 -12.32
N VAL A 688 32.23 -7.02 -13.63
CA VAL A 688 31.92 -5.74 -14.28
C VAL A 688 30.41 -5.51 -14.33
N ALA A 689 29.63 -6.47 -14.80
CA ALA A 689 28.17 -6.38 -14.93
C ALA A 689 27.58 -7.81 -14.91
N PRO A 690 27.55 -8.50 -13.75
CA PRO A 690 27.11 -9.89 -13.69
C PRO A 690 25.58 -9.95 -13.75
N GLY A 691 25.00 -10.57 -14.77
CA GLY A 691 23.59 -10.94 -14.72
C GLY A 691 23.39 -12.06 -13.67
N PHE A 692 22.38 -11.97 -12.82
CA PHE A 692 22.03 -13.03 -11.87
C PHE A 692 20.87 -13.87 -12.39
N LEU A 693 21.00 -15.17 -12.30
CA LEU A 693 19.93 -16.14 -12.55
C LEU A 693 19.64 -16.91 -11.27
N VAL A 694 18.50 -16.64 -10.67
CA VAL A 694 18.13 -17.19 -9.37
C VAL A 694 16.82 -17.97 -9.49
N VAL A 695 16.85 -19.23 -9.07
CA VAL A 695 15.65 -20.08 -8.96
C VAL A 695 15.15 -19.98 -7.52
N LEU A 696 13.90 -19.62 -7.35
CA LEU A 696 13.16 -19.62 -6.09
C LEU A 696 12.18 -20.81 -6.15
N ALA A 697 12.48 -21.88 -5.43
CA ALA A 697 11.71 -23.11 -5.43
C ALA A 697 11.09 -23.36 -4.06
N PRO A 698 9.87 -22.83 -3.78
CA PRO A 698 9.15 -23.13 -2.56
C PRO A 698 8.76 -24.61 -2.51
N PHE A 699 8.73 -25.19 -1.31
CA PHE A 699 8.29 -26.57 -1.08
C PHE A 699 7.45 -26.66 0.18
N LYS A 700 6.51 -27.61 0.18
CA LYS A 700 5.69 -27.90 1.36
C LYS A 700 6.43 -28.90 2.25
N GLU A 701 6.44 -28.64 3.56
CA GLU A 701 7.10 -29.53 4.51
C GLU A 701 6.48 -30.94 4.50
N GLY A 702 7.33 -31.97 4.41
CA GLY A 702 6.92 -33.38 4.36
C GLY A 702 6.31 -33.85 3.04
N ALA A 703 6.12 -32.99 2.06
CA ALA A 703 5.66 -33.40 0.73
C ALA A 703 6.78 -34.02 -0.10
N THR A 704 6.47 -35.08 -0.84
CA THR A 704 7.46 -35.87 -1.59
C THR A 704 7.29 -35.80 -3.11
N GLU A 705 6.15 -35.32 -3.59
CA GLU A 705 5.80 -35.23 -5.01
C GLU A 705 5.44 -33.80 -5.40
N ASP A 706 4.24 -33.58 -5.85
CA ASP A 706 3.82 -32.31 -6.50
C ASP A 706 4.20 -31.02 -5.78
N ASP A 707 4.16 -31.00 -4.45
CA ASP A 707 4.53 -29.85 -3.60
C ASP A 707 5.87 -30.03 -2.88
N GLY A 708 6.58 -31.14 -3.11
CA GLY A 708 7.87 -31.42 -2.52
C GLY A 708 9.00 -30.57 -3.11
N PRO A 709 10.22 -30.69 -2.55
CA PRO A 709 11.38 -29.95 -3.05
C PRO A 709 11.67 -30.24 -4.53
N LEU A 710 11.88 -29.18 -5.32
CA LEU A 710 12.36 -29.30 -6.70
C LEU A 710 13.86 -29.65 -6.72
N THR A 711 14.29 -30.40 -7.73
CA THR A 711 15.70 -30.61 -7.99
C THR A 711 16.22 -29.54 -8.94
N VAL A 712 17.07 -28.65 -8.45
CA VAL A 712 17.70 -27.60 -9.23
C VAL A 712 19.16 -27.96 -9.49
N THR A 713 19.55 -28.18 -10.75
CA THR A 713 20.90 -28.64 -11.11
C THR A 713 21.59 -27.64 -12.02
N ALA A 714 22.84 -27.29 -11.69
CA ALA A 714 23.63 -26.41 -12.55
C ALA A 714 23.92 -27.09 -13.90
N VAL A 715 23.76 -26.32 -14.98
CA VAL A 715 24.16 -26.73 -16.33
C VAL A 715 25.49 -26.07 -16.66
N THR A 716 26.43 -26.83 -17.21
CA THR A 716 27.67 -26.26 -17.72
C THR A 716 27.34 -25.40 -18.96
N ALA A 717 27.14 -24.11 -18.73
CA ALA A 717 26.92 -23.13 -19.78
C ALA A 717 28.28 -22.58 -20.26
N GLY A 718 28.32 -22.02 -21.47
CA GLY A 718 29.54 -21.38 -21.98
C GLY A 718 29.94 -20.15 -21.16
N ALA A 719 31.06 -19.55 -21.49
CA ALA A 719 31.48 -18.30 -20.86
C ALA A 719 30.40 -17.21 -20.99
N ALA A 720 30.33 -16.33 -19.98
CA ALA A 720 29.36 -15.24 -19.95
C ALA A 720 27.88 -15.69 -19.94
N SER A 721 27.60 -16.84 -19.33
CA SER A 721 26.24 -17.33 -19.14
C SER A 721 26.12 -18.23 -17.91
N GLY A 722 24.89 -18.28 -17.35
CA GLY A 722 24.52 -19.19 -16.25
C GLY A 722 23.25 -19.94 -16.60
N ALA A 723 23.14 -21.22 -16.21
CA ALA A 723 21.96 -22.01 -16.52
C ALA A 723 21.63 -23.03 -15.43
N TRP A 724 20.34 -23.36 -15.32
CA TRP A 724 19.78 -24.36 -14.42
C TRP A 724 18.82 -25.30 -15.17
N THR A 725 18.86 -26.58 -14.84
CA THR A 725 17.70 -27.47 -15.02
C THR A 725 16.90 -27.50 -13.73
N ILE A 726 15.58 -27.49 -13.85
CA ILE A 726 14.61 -27.54 -12.75
C ILE A 726 13.72 -28.75 -12.99
N ASP A 727 13.85 -29.76 -12.15
CA ASP A 727 13.11 -31.01 -12.24
C ASP A 727 12.03 -31.07 -11.16
N GLY A 728 10.84 -31.49 -11.55
CA GLY A 728 9.71 -31.69 -10.64
C GLY A 728 8.69 -32.69 -11.18
N ALA A 729 7.56 -32.78 -10.50
CA ALA A 729 6.40 -33.54 -10.92
C ALA A 729 5.11 -32.74 -10.79
N THR A 730 4.08 -33.10 -11.56
CA THR A 730 2.72 -32.61 -11.42
C THR A 730 1.76 -33.76 -11.70
N ALA A 731 0.89 -34.08 -10.74
CA ALA A 731 0.01 -35.23 -10.76
C ALA A 731 0.77 -36.52 -11.12
N GLY A 732 1.94 -36.70 -10.52
CA GLY A 732 2.83 -37.86 -10.75
C GLY A 732 3.57 -37.84 -12.08
N THR A 733 3.33 -36.86 -12.97
CA THR A 733 4.05 -36.71 -14.24
C THR A 733 5.30 -35.85 -14.04
N LYS A 734 6.46 -36.47 -14.28
CA LYS A 734 7.75 -35.76 -14.19
C LYS A 734 7.91 -34.77 -15.33
N TRP A 735 8.53 -33.66 -15.03
CA TRP A 735 8.86 -32.62 -16.01
C TRP A 735 10.23 -32.03 -15.70
N ARG A 736 10.85 -31.44 -16.71
CA ARG A 736 12.08 -30.65 -16.61
C ARG A 736 11.91 -29.35 -17.35
N ASP A 737 12.38 -28.27 -16.73
CA ASP A 737 12.51 -26.96 -17.33
C ASP A 737 13.96 -26.50 -17.33
N VAL A 738 14.32 -25.65 -18.28
CA VAL A 738 15.66 -25.07 -18.42
C VAL A 738 15.54 -23.56 -18.32
N ALA A 739 16.26 -22.97 -17.37
CA ALA A 739 16.44 -21.53 -17.27
C ALA A 739 17.87 -21.18 -17.67
N TRP A 740 18.05 -20.23 -18.59
CA TRP A 740 19.35 -19.82 -19.12
C TRP A 740 19.43 -18.30 -19.26
N LEU A 741 20.42 -17.69 -18.61
CA LEU A 741 20.75 -16.26 -18.70
C LEU A 741 22.09 -16.11 -19.42
N ARG A 742 22.14 -15.16 -20.35
CA ARG A 742 23.30 -14.88 -21.20
C ARG A 742 23.59 -13.38 -21.22
N ASP A 743 24.85 -13.01 -21.28
CA ASP A 743 25.23 -11.66 -21.71
C ASP A 743 25.41 -11.58 -23.25
N ALA A 744 25.63 -10.37 -23.75
CA ALA A 744 25.78 -10.15 -25.20
C ALA A 744 26.95 -10.91 -25.86
N ASN A 745 27.94 -11.35 -25.06
CA ASN A 745 29.14 -12.04 -25.53
C ASN A 745 29.04 -13.57 -25.39
N ALA A 746 27.98 -14.08 -24.84
CA ALA A 746 27.78 -15.53 -24.62
C ALA A 746 27.49 -16.25 -25.94
N GLY A 747 27.87 -17.50 -26.00
CA GLY A 747 27.49 -18.40 -27.11
C GLY A 747 25.96 -18.49 -27.30
N SER A 748 25.49 -18.69 -28.49
CA SER A 748 24.05 -18.81 -28.83
C SER A 748 23.47 -20.19 -28.58
N THR A 749 24.29 -21.19 -28.21
CA THR A 749 23.88 -22.59 -28.06
C THR A 749 24.19 -23.09 -26.64
N LEU A 750 23.21 -23.76 -26.03
CA LEU A 750 23.36 -24.52 -24.79
C LEU A 750 23.06 -26.00 -25.07
N THR A 751 23.99 -26.87 -24.69
CA THR A 751 23.79 -28.31 -24.75
C THR A 751 23.61 -28.90 -23.36
N LEU A 752 22.51 -29.58 -23.11
CA LEU A 752 22.20 -30.24 -21.87
C LEU A 752 22.94 -31.62 -21.79
N ALA A 753 23.06 -32.15 -20.57
CA ALA A 753 23.77 -33.39 -20.32
C ALA A 753 23.15 -34.61 -21.03
N ASP A 754 21.87 -34.60 -21.32
CA ASP A 754 21.11 -35.62 -22.04
C ASP A 754 21.14 -35.45 -23.57
N GLY A 755 21.82 -34.40 -24.05
CA GLY A 755 22.04 -34.14 -25.48
C GLY A 755 21.04 -33.18 -26.14
N HIS A 756 20.01 -32.72 -25.41
CA HIS A 756 19.13 -31.66 -25.91
C HIS A 756 19.88 -30.36 -26.14
N THR A 757 19.51 -29.62 -27.16
CA THR A 757 20.16 -28.38 -27.55
C THR A 757 19.16 -27.21 -27.65
N LEU A 758 19.54 -26.09 -27.02
CA LEU A 758 18.83 -24.82 -27.16
C LEU A 758 19.69 -23.87 -28.01
N GLU A 759 19.08 -23.18 -28.95
CA GLU A 759 19.74 -22.13 -29.74
C GLU A 759 18.88 -20.84 -29.67
N THR A 760 19.50 -19.72 -29.35
CA THR A 760 18.82 -18.43 -29.15
C THR A 760 19.78 -17.25 -29.23
N ASP A 761 19.25 -16.09 -29.60
CA ASP A 761 19.91 -14.78 -29.38
C ASP A 761 19.41 -14.07 -28.10
N ALA A 762 18.39 -14.62 -27.41
CA ALA A 762 17.79 -14.00 -26.26
C ALA A 762 18.77 -13.90 -25.08
N ALA A 763 18.63 -12.83 -24.29
CA ALA A 763 19.37 -12.64 -23.05
C ALA A 763 18.89 -13.59 -21.93
N PHE A 764 17.59 -13.89 -21.88
CA PHE A 764 17.02 -14.87 -20.95
C PHE A 764 16.09 -15.82 -21.66
N VAL A 765 16.13 -17.08 -21.26
CA VAL A 765 15.27 -18.18 -21.71
C VAL A 765 14.74 -18.95 -20.51
N LEU A 766 13.45 -19.27 -20.52
CA LEU A 766 12.86 -20.31 -19.70
C LEU A 766 12.03 -21.22 -20.62
N VAL A 767 12.32 -22.50 -20.65
CA VAL A 767 11.69 -23.44 -21.58
C VAL A 767 11.46 -24.79 -20.94
N ALA A 768 10.30 -25.39 -21.21
CA ALA A 768 10.07 -26.80 -20.89
C ALA A 768 10.88 -27.68 -21.87
N GLU A 769 11.64 -28.64 -21.34
CA GLU A 769 12.38 -29.62 -22.16
C GLU A 769 11.49 -30.34 -23.16
N SER A 770 10.23 -30.59 -22.81
CA SER A 770 9.22 -31.16 -23.73
C SER A 770 8.81 -30.22 -24.87
N GLY A 771 9.19 -28.93 -24.80
CA GLY A 771 8.72 -27.91 -25.75
C GLY A 771 7.25 -27.50 -25.53
N ALA A 772 6.67 -27.80 -24.37
CA ALA A 772 5.27 -27.45 -24.08
C ALA A 772 5.06 -25.94 -23.90
N TYR A 773 6.04 -25.23 -23.38
CA TYR A 773 6.05 -23.76 -23.31
C TYR A 773 7.49 -23.24 -23.37
N ALA A 774 7.63 -21.99 -23.74
CA ALA A 774 8.88 -21.24 -23.70
C ALA A 774 8.62 -19.75 -23.48
N LEU A 775 9.55 -19.09 -22.78
CA LEU A 775 9.61 -17.65 -22.64
C LEU A 775 11.02 -17.19 -22.97
N ILE A 776 11.13 -16.12 -23.75
CA ILE A 776 12.39 -15.41 -23.98
C ILE A 776 12.25 -13.95 -23.62
N ALA A 777 13.34 -13.33 -23.13
CA ALA A 777 13.45 -11.90 -22.95
C ALA A 777 14.72 -11.35 -23.61
N GLY A 778 14.58 -10.29 -24.38
CA GLY A 778 15.69 -9.62 -25.07
C GLY A 778 16.27 -10.44 -26.22
N GLY A 779 15.44 -11.00 -27.08
CA GLY A 779 15.86 -11.78 -28.25
C GLY A 779 14.76 -11.99 -29.25
N THR A 780 15.12 -12.57 -30.40
CA THR A 780 14.22 -12.71 -31.55
C THR A 780 13.80 -14.15 -31.83
N HIS A 781 14.54 -15.14 -31.35
CA HIS A 781 14.25 -16.54 -31.63
C HIS A 781 14.67 -17.50 -30.52
N LEU A 782 14.03 -18.66 -30.50
CA LEU A 782 14.42 -19.81 -29.70
C LEU A 782 14.13 -21.10 -30.48
N THR A 783 15.11 -22.00 -30.57
CA THR A 783 14.92 -23.38 -31.04
C THR A 783 15.26 -24.38 -29.91
N LEU A 784 14.57 -25.50 -29.92
CA LEU A 784 14.86 -26.67 -29.09
C LEU A 784 15.05 -27.87 -30.05
N ASP A 785 16.24 -28.48 -30.04
CA ASP A 785 16.62 -29.59 -30.97
C ASP A 785 16.37 -29.30 -32.44
N GLY A 786 16.67 -28.06 -32.85
CA GLY A 786 16.42 -27.60 -34.22
C GLY A 786 14.96 -27.26 -34.54
N LYS A 787 14.00 -27.52 -33.62
CA LYS A 787 12.60 -27.12 -33.78
C LYS A 787 12.41 -25.70 -33.27
N SER A 788 11.92 -24.81 -34.13
CA SER A 788 11.61 -23.43 -33.75
C SER A 788 10.41 -23.39 -32.80
N LEU A 789 10.57 -22.82 -31.64
CA LEU A 789 9.50 -22.50 -30.68
C LEU A 789 9.08 -21.04 -30.82
N ILE A 790 10.04 -20.14 -30.95
CA ILE A 790 9.82 -18.69 -31.14
C ILE A 790 10.66 -18.26 -32.35
N ALA A 791 10.09 -17.47 -33.24
CA ALA A 791 10.77 -16.97 -34.43
C ALA A 791 10.37 -15.54 -34.76
N ASN A 792 11.35 -14.75 -35.20
CA ASN A 792 11.16 -13.36 -35.66
C ASN A 792 10.41 -12.46 -34.65
N ASN A 793 10.64 -12.69 -33.36
CA ASN A 793 10.05 -11.84 -32.31
C ASN A 793 10.66 -10.45 -32.38
N ALA A 794 9.81 -9.41 -32.37
CA ALA A 794 10.21 -8.00 -32.26
C ALA A 794 9.89 -7.41 -30.87
N ALA A 795 9.12 -8.10 -30.05
CA ALA A 795 8.77 -7.64 -28.70
C ALA A 795 9.92 -7.90 -27.71
N PRO A 796 10.05 -7.11 -26.64
CA PRO A 796 11.05 -7.35 -25.61
C PRO A 796 10.94 -8.70 -24.93
N VAL A 797 9.72 -9.26 -24.87
CA VAL A 797 9.41 -10.59 -24.33
C VAL A 797 8.53 -11.34 -25.30
N ALA A 798 8.80 -12.61 -25.49
CA ALA A 798 7.94 -13.51 -26.26
C ALA A 798 7.68 -14.81 -25.50
N VAL A 799 6.46 -15.31 -25.62
CA VAL A 799 6.03 -16.56 -25.01
C VAL A 799 5.45 -17.48 -26.08
N PHE A 800 5.74 -18.77 -25.96
CA PHE A 800 5.18 -19.85 -26.73
C PHE A 800 4.47 -20.84 -25.81
N GLY A 801 3.31 -21.31 -26.19
CA GLY A 801 2.48 -22.22 -25.39
C GLY A 801 1.40 -21.49 -24.61
N PRO A 802 0.57 -22.24 -23.85
CA PRO A 802 -0.55 -21.70 -23.10
C PRO A 802 -0.14 -20.89 -21.88
#